data_c8b86a11a1c187b617fee4afff139507
#
_entry.id   c8b86a11a1c187b617fee4afff139507
#
_cell.length_a   1.000
_cell.length_b   1.000
_cell.length_c   1.000
_cell.angle_alpha   90.00
_cell.angle_beta   90.00
_cell.angle_gamma   90.00
#
_symmetry.space_group_name_H-M   'P 1'
#
loop_
_entity.id
_entity.type
_entity.pdbx_description
1 polymer ?
#
loop_
_entity_poly.entity_id
_entity_poly.type
_entity_poly.pdbx_seq_one_letter_code
_entity_poly.pdbx_strand_id
1 'polypeptide(L)'
;MMEVLPFLVHTRMHALSLRQSMVCISVCTILLTLGCQNIAAQTSATLVTPYDSAQKKNLYMPLERHGRLLLTATRADYSVSKYDLKWSDYNSLGEILAEHLPAFPLFLGAQGMMNSFAIFGATPRDIALTYNGRSLNDPVLGTALLEQFPPEFMERAEIMLGSDAVIMGDNASGALINLQEIRYNTAKPYSRIWFHQGGSDYLASDGVFSQNIAQNVNFTIGWRRQFSAGRLQNQRLNAWNLRMLLRWNMSERTNVSFTHLFTSHIIGTNGGVDTTIANGFVNFTPTGAVTFRTNDGERVNRHDASLTLTSYLSADTANAVSLTAYGSLGLWQRTRLDRRSILVRTSVLSDTVVAQDYTTRQFGVRGHIETHLPFLNVQAGGRLEIISSDSAMYFDSFTRGLVSGFGRLELLPFEHIRLSGGTRISLMNSALDLSLGGRLTWVHDSSLTFFADLSRSFRSASHQEGVALANESHILLLGGLRYKSPAVNAELLGFFRNVQQPIVAQPIYESTRATLSNNVIGTSFVNTGSRTALGVTANGSVRLGNILADGFAQAVITQTNGTNDRRFPALYAGLSVQYEYAVGRSTLHGGVRFRMMTGFRGERFIPQTWSYTEQTYYEQAPQTNGLDLIGGAVIGNVFLRVTMQNVLSTAWWYVPIQPMYDQNIRLSVSWAFTE
;
A
#
# COMPACT_ATOMS: atom_id res chain seq x y z
N MET A 1 -4.30 21.83 -44.11
CA MET A 1 -2.93 21.46 -43.69
C MET A 1 -2.80 21.22 -42.18
N MET A 2 -3.88 20.86 -41.50
CA MET A 2 -3.96 20.71 -40.02
C MET A 2 -4.48 19.35 -39.56
N GLU A 3 -4.61 18.34 -40.41
CA GLU A 3 -5.13 17.00 -40.03
C GLU A 3 -4.06 15.89 -40.00
N VAL A 4 -2.80 16.18 -40.30
CA VAL A 4 -1.75 15.13 -40.40
C VAL A 4 -0.90 15.03 -39.14
N LEU A 5 -0.91 16.03 -38.25
CA LEU A 5 -0.09 16.02 -37.02
C LEU A 5 -0.50 14.99 -35.93
N PRO A 6 -1.78 14.71 -35.69
CA PRO A 6 -2.14 13.72 -34.63
C PRO A 6 -1.79 12.27 -35.00
N PHE A 7 -1.68 11.97 -36.31
CA PHE A 7 -1.43 10.58 -36.74
C PHE A 7 0.07 10.18 -36.60
N LEU A 8 0.99 11.12 -36.73
CA LEU A 8 2.43 10.87 -36.56
C LEU A 8 2.87 10.70 -35.08
N VAL A 9 2.19 11.37 -34.17
CA VAL A 9 2.47 11.20 -32.73
C VAL A 9 1.95 9.82 -32.24
N HIS A 10 0.79 9.39 -32.72
CA HIS A 10 0.21 8.09 -32.35
C HIS A 10 1.05 6.91 -32.87
N THR A 11 1.58 6.99 -34.09
CA THR A 11 2.44 5.94 -34.69
C THR A 11 3.81 5.84 -34.03
N ARG A 12 4.41 6.94 -33.55
CA ARG A 12 5.68 6.89 -32.80
C ARG A 12 5.47 6.27 -31.40
N MET A 13 4.36 6.51 -30.74
CA MET A 13 4.06 5.93 -29.43
C MET A 13 3.83 4.41 -29.51
N HIS A 14 3.14 3.90 -30.53
CA HIS A 14 3.00 2.46 -30.74
C HIS A 14 4.33 1.76 -31.06
N ALA A 15 5.22 2.41 -31.79
CA ALA A 15 6.52 1.84 -32.13
C ALA A 15 7.47 1.78 -30.92
N LEU A 16 7.41 2.74 -29.99
CA LEU A 16 8.19 2.71 -28.75
C LEU A 16 7.65 1.66 -27.76
N SER A 17 6.34 1.53 -27.62
CA SER A 17 5.74 0.51 -26.73
C SER A 17 5.99 -0.91 -27.23
N LEU A 18 5.96 -1.13 -28.55
CA LEU A 18 6.30 -2.41 -29.17
C LEU A 18 7.78 -2.76 -29.03
N ARG A 19 8.71 -1.80 -29.16
CA ARG A 19 10.15 -2.06 -28.95
C ARG A 19 10.47 -2.37 -27.48
N GLN A 20 9.85 -1.71 -26.52
CA GLN A 20 10.05 -1.97 -25.12
C GLN A 20 9.42 -3.31 -24.68
N SER A 21 8.27 -3.66 -25.21
CA SER A 21 7.65 -4.98 -25.02
C SER A 21 8.51 -6.08 -25.64
N MET A 22 9.12 -5.84 -26.80
CA MET A 22 10.03 -6.80 -27.41
C MET A 22 11.32 -7.05 -26.61
N VAL A 23 11.87 -6.03 -25.93
CA VAL A 23 13.04 -6.21 -25.07
C VAL A 23 12.69 -7.05 -23.83
N CYS A 24 11.56 -6.81 -23.20
CA CYS A 24 11.10 -7.68 -22.10
C CYS A 24 10.80 -9.10 -22.54
N ILE A 25 10.16 -9.28 -23.69
CA ILE A 25 9.91 -10.59 -24.30
C ILE A 25 11.24 -11.28 -24.68
N SER A 26 12.20 -10.54 -25.21
CA SER A 26 13.52 -11.08 -25.56
C SER A 26 14.31 -11.53 -24.34
N VAL A 27 14.27 -10.77 -23.22
CA VAL A 27 14.92 -11.19 -21.97
C VAL A 27 14.22 -12.41 -21.38
N CYS A 28 12.89 -12.48 -21.41
CA CYS A 28 12.16 -13.69 -21.01
C CYS A 28 12.46 -14.87 -21.91
N THR A 29 12.60 -14.67 -23.23
CA THR A 29 12.92 -15.73 -24.19
C THR A 29 14.36 -16.22 -24.00
N ILE A 30 15.32 -15.34 -23.72
CA ILE A 30 16.72 -15.73 -23.44
C ILE A 30 16.81 -16.48 -22.10
N LEU A 31 16.10 -16.06 -21.07
CA LEU A 31 16.05 -16.79 -19.79
C LEU A 31 15.35 -18.16 -19.93
N LEU A 32 14.31 -18.26 -20.75
CA LEU A 32 13.64 -19.51 -21.09
C LEU A 32 14.53 -20.41 -21.93
N THR A 33 15.28 -19.90 -22.89
CA THR A 33 16.18 -20.70 -23.74
C THR A 33 17.42 -21.18 -22.98
N LEU A 34 17.99 -20.39 -22.08
CA LEU A 34 19.08 -20.80 -21.19
C LEU A 34 18.64 -21.86 -20.17
N GLY A 35 17.39 -21.80 -19.71
CA GLY A 35 16.78 -22.83 -18.86
C GLY A 35 16.46 -24.12 -19.63
N CYS A 36 16.02 -24.02 -20.89
CA CYS A 36 15.66 -25.17 -21.70
C CYS A 36 16.87 -26.02 -22.21
N GLN A 37 18.04 -25.41 -22.38
CA GLN A 37 19.21 -26.17 -22.85
C GLN A 37 19.72 -27.21 -21.83
N ASN A 38 19.49 -27.00 -20.55
CA ASN A 38 19.79 -27.99 -19.51
C ASN A 38 18.65 -29.01 -19.27
N ILE A 39 17.45 -28.73 -19.75
CA ILE A 39 16.29 -29.63 -19.64
C ILE A 39 16.32 -30.72 -20.72
N ALA A 40 16.95 -30.45 -21.87
CA ALA A 40 17.05 -31.43 -22.97
C ALA A 40 18.04 -32.60 -22.72
N ALA A 41 18.85 -32.53 -21.66
CA ALA A 41 19.81 -33.57 -21.31
C ALA A 41 19.31 -34.59 -20.27
N GLN A 42 18.13 -34.36 -19.69
CA GLN A 42 17.50 -35.38 -18.83
C GLN A 42 16.29 -35.98 -19.53
N THR A 43 16.47 -37.23 -19.95
CA THR A 43 15.46 -38.22 -20.33
C THR A 43 14.01 -37.82 -20.06
N SER A 44 13.23 -37.78 -21.16
CA SER A 44 11.76 -37.84 -21.21
C SER A 44 11.07 -37.60 -19.88
N ALA A 45 11.03 -36.34 -19.44
CA ALA A 45 10.09 -35.93 -18.40
C ALA A 45 8.69 -36.10 -19.00
N THR A 46 8.04 -37.21 -18.67
CA THR A 46 6.62 -37.39 -18.92
C THR A 46 5.93 -36.17 -18.32
N LEU A 47 5.25 -35.41 -19.14
CA LEU A 47 4.36 -34.35 -18.67
C LEU A 47 3.41 -34.99 -17.65
N VAL A 48 3.65 -34.75 -16.38
CA VAL A 48 2.82 -35.31 -15.31
C VAL A 48 1.48 -34.60 -15.42
N THR A 49 0.45 -35.31 -15.81
CA THR A 49 -0.89 -34.78 -15.86
C THR A 49 -1.30 -34.35 -14.45
N PRO A 50 -2.20 -33.40 -14.29
CA PRO A 50 -2.70 -32.96 -12.97
C PRO A 50 -3.24 -34.14 -12.14
N TYR A 51 -3.78 -35.15 -12.78
CA TYR A 51 -4.26 -36.37 -12.14
C TYR A 51 -3.13 -37.21 -11.53
N ASP A 52 -2.02 -37.38 -12.26
CA ASP A 52 -0.85 -38.14 -11.77
C ASP A 52 -0.16 -37.40 -10.62
N SER A 53 -0.17 -36.08 -10.62
CA SER A 53 0.38 -35.27 -9.54
C SER A 53 -0.42 -35.38 -8.24
N ALA A 54 -1.73 -35.68 -8.32
CA ALA A 54 -2.57 -35.93 -7.14
C ALA A 54 -2.22 -37.26 -6.43
N GLN A 55 -1.74 -38.22 -7.13
CA GLN A 55 -1.34 -39.54 -6.58
C GLN A 55 0.10 -39.54 -6.04
N LYS A 56 0.98 -38.65 -6.54
CA LYS A 56 2.35 -38.54 -6.05
C LYS A 56 2.40 -37.59 -4.84
N LYS A 57 2.49 -38.18 -3.64
CA LYS A 57 2.58 -37.47 -2.33
C LYS A 57 3.75 -36.46 -2.17
N ASN A 58 4.58 -36.25 -3.19
CA ASN A 58 5.83 -35.52 -3.10
C ASN A 58 5.90 -34.30 -4.05
N LEU A 59 4.83 -33.49 -4.12
CA LEU A 59 4.97 -32.15 -4.64
C LEU A 59 5.66 -31.32 -3.58
N TYR A 60 6.98 -31.33 -3.57
CA TYR A 60 7.78 -30.53 -2.65
C TYR A 60 7.80 -29.09 -3.14
N MET A 61 7.15 -28.21 -2.38
CA MET A 61 7.29 -26.77 -2.51
C MET A 61 7.92 -26.23 -1.23
N PRO A 62 9.04 -25.49 -1.31
CA PRO A 62 9.62 -24.88 -0.11
C PRO A 62 8.55 -24.06 0.59
N LEU A 63 8.37 -24.39 1.86
CA LEU A 63 7.27 -23.83 2.64
C LEU A 63 7.51 -22.35 2.94
N GLU A 64 6.47 -21.63 2.91
CA GLU A 64 5.99 -20.42 3.56
C GLU A 64 6.93 -19.25 3.93
N ARG A 65 8.25 -19.41 4.04
CA ARG A 65 9.13 -18.33 4.53
C ARG A 65 9.55 -17.34 3.47
N HIS A 66 9.38 -17.67 2.24
CA HIS A 66 9.73 -16.81 1.14
C HIS A 66 8.90 -15.53 1.16
N GLY A 67 9.57 -14.40 1.08
CA GLY A 67 8.94 -13.09 1.14
C GLY A 67 8.64 -12.55 2.54
N ARG A 68 8.81 -13.34 3.59
CA ARG A 68 8.74 -12.83 4.97
C ARG A 68 9.98 -11.99 5.30
N LEU A 69 9.77 -10.94 6.10
CA LEU A 69 10.86 -10.12 6.62
C LEU A 69 11.23 -10.48 8.05
N LEU A 70 10.31 -11.08 8.80
CA LEU A 70 10.54 -11.46 10.19
C LEU A 70 10.65 -12.98 10.34
N LEU A 71 11.49 -13.42 11.28
CA LEU A 71 11.61 -14.81 11.68
C LEU A 71 10.32 -15.33 12.31
N THR A 72 10.13 -16.66 12.31
CA THR A 72 8.98 -17.32 12.92
C THR A 72 8.80 -17.02 14.41
N ALA A 73 9.88 -16.78 15.14
CA ALA A 73 9.85 -16.45 16.55
C ALA A 73 9.33 -15.02 16.81
N THR A 74 9.62 -14.10 15.89
CA THR A 74 9.14 -12.73 15.93
C THR A 74 7.90 -12.61 15.06
N ARG A 75 6.82 -12.07 15.60
CA ARG A 75 5.60 -11.81 14.85
C ARG A 75 5.55 -10.34 14.45
N ALA A 76 5.03 -10.08 13.26
CA ALA A 76 4.64 -8.74 12.89
C ALA A 76 3.65 -8.16 13.90
N ASP A 77 3.68 -6.85 14.10
CA ASP A 77 2.78 -6.18 15.04
C ASP A 77 1.33 -6.39 14.63
N TYR A 78 1.05 -6.27 13.32
CA TYR A 78 -0.24 -6.58 12.72
C TYR A 78 -0.06 -7.44 11.49
N SER A 79 -1.09 -8.15 11.12
CA SER A 79 -1.11 -8.87 9.84
C SER A 79 -2.52 -8.92 9.27
N VAL A 80 -2.60 -8.72 7.95
CA VAL A 80 -3.84 -8.88 7.17
C VAL A 80 -3.63 -10.03 6.21
N SER A 81 -4.42 -11.07 6.34
CA SER A 81 -4.33 -12.29 5.54
C SER A 81 -5.36 -12.31 4.40
N LYS A 82 -5.19 -13.23 3.46
CA LYS A 82 -6.20 -13.48 2.42
C LYS A 82 -7.58 -13.88 3.00
N TYR A 83 -7.61 -14.39 4.23
CA TYR A 83 -8.86 -14.70 4.93
C TYR A 83 -9.59 -13.41 5.29
N ASP A 84 -8.87 -12.43 5.81
CA ASP A 84 -9.44 -11.13 6.19
C ASP A 84 -10.02 -10.39 4.99
N LEU A 85 -9.42 -10.54 3.79
CA LEU A 85 -9.95 -9.95 2.55
C LEU A 85 -11.38 -10.39 2.23
N LYS A 86 -11.77 -11.60 2.58
CA LYS A 86 -13.15 -12.07 2.35
C LYS A 86 -14.16 -11.34 3.21
N TRP A 87 -13.76 -11.05 4.46
CA TRP A 87 -14.67 -10.50 5.47
C TRP A 87 -14.64 -8.98 5.57
N SER A 88 -13.59 -8.34 5.04
CA SER A 88 -13.49 -6.88 5.01
C SER A 88 -14.17 -6.29 3.78
N ASP A 89 -14.76 -5.11 3.95
CA ASP A 89 -15.31 -4.32 2.86
C ASP A 89 -14.26 -3.34 2.34
N TYR A 90 -13.70 -3.61 1.17
CA TYR A 90 -12.62 -2.81 0.58
C TYR A 90 -12.75 -2.71 -0.95
N ASN A 91 -12.20 -1.64 -1.51
CA ASN A 91 -11.96 -1.48 -2.94
C ASN A 91 -10.46 -1.38 -3.26
N SER A 92 -9.64 -1.04 -2.25
CA SER A 92 -8.20 -0.84 -2.43
C SER A 92 -7.38 -1.40 -1.25
N LEU A 93 -6.06 -1.49 -1.46
CA LEU A 93 -5.13 -1.87 -0.40
C LEU A 93 -5.12 -0.85 0.75
N GLY A 94 -5.28 0.44 0.45
CA GLY A 94 -5.36 1.49 1.48
C GLY A 94 -6.54 1.29 2.42
N GLU A 95 -7.71 0.96 1.89
CA GLU A 95 -8.93 0.72 2.69
C GLU A 95 -8.75 -0.48 3.62
N ILE A 96 -8.28 -1.62 3.11
CA ILE A 96 -8.12 -2.84 3.93
C ILE A 96 -7.04 -2.66 5.01
N LEU A 97 -5.94 -1.99 4.71
CA LEU A 97 -4.89 -1.74 5.70
C LEU A 97 -5.38 -0.78 6.79
N ALA A 98 -6.08 0.30 6.43
CA ALA A 98 -6.61 1.26 7.41
C ALA A 98 -7.65 0.64 8.35
N GLU A 99 -8.38 -0.39 7.91
CA GLU A 99 -9.34 -1.12 8.75
C GLU A 99 -8.65 -1.97 9.84
N HIS A 100 -7.44 -2.47 9.55
CA HIS A 100 -6.74 -3.42 10.44
C HIS A 100 -5.58 -2.79 11.23
N LEU A 101 -5.34 -1.47 11.07
CA LEU A 101 -4.26 -0.76 11.72
C LEU A 101 -4.79 0.30 12.69
N PRO A 102 -4.03 0.66 13.74
CA PRO A 102 -4.33 1.82 14.57
C PRO A 102 -4.01 3.13 13.81
N ALA A 103 -4.75 3.40 12.75
CA ALA A 103 -4.47 4.44 11.80
C ALA A 103 -5.70 5.31 11.52
N PHE A 104 -5.48 6.58 11.23
CA PHE A 104 -6.50 7.49 10.75
C PHE A 104 -6.53 7.48 9.21
N PRO A 105 -7.67 7.19 8.57
CA PRO A 105 -7.78 7.18 7.11
C PRO A 105 -7.54 8.55 6.50
N LEU A 106 -6.86 8.59 5.37
CA LEU A 106 -6.68 9.76 4.51
C LEU A 106 -7.29 9.47 3.14
N PHE A 107 -8.61 9.20 3.12
CA PHE A 107 -9.31 8.82 1.91
C PHE A 107 -9.90 10.04 1.22
N LEU A 108 -9.78 10.07 -0.09
CA LEU A 108 -10.17 11.19 -0.95
C LEU A 108 -11.58 11.03 -1.56
N GLY A 109 -12.34 10.05 -1.12
CA GLY A 109 -13.69 9.80 -1.65
C GLY A 109 -13.72 9.42 -3.14
N ALA A 110 -12.58 9.11 -3.72
CA ALA A 110 -12.42 8.71 -5.12
C ALA A 110 -11.57 7.46 -5.22
N GLN A 111 -11.95 6.55 -6.07
CA GLN A 111 -11.17 5.35 -6.35
C GLN A 111 -9.95 5.71 -7.22
N GLY A 112 -8.81 5.07 -6.93
CA GLY A 112 -7.58 5.25 -7.70
C GLY A 112 -6.75 6.48 -7.34
N MET A 113 -7.30 7.41 -6.55
CA MET A 113 -6.56 8.52 -5.97
C MET A 113 -5.67 8.03 -4.81
N MET A 114 -4.85 8.92 -4.21
CA MET A 114 -3.99 8.57 -3.09
C MET A 114 -4.82 8.34 -1.80
N ASN A 115 -5.54 7.22 -1.74
CA ASN A 115 -6.16 6.76 -0.51
C ASN A 115 -5.10 6.08 0.35
N SER A 116 -4.76 6.70 1.45
CA SER A 116 -3.70 6.27 2.37
C SER A 116 -4.19 6.42 3.82
N PHE A 117 -3.28 6.40 4.75
CA PHE A 117 -3.60 6.59 6.17
C PHE A 117 -2.42 7.24 6.92
N ALA A 118 -2.71 7.79 8.07
CA ALA A 118 -1.76 8.31 9.03
C ALA A 118 -1.69 7.39 10.24
N ILE A 119 -0.49 7.01 10.67
CA ILE A 119 -0.27 6.17 11.82
C ILE A 119 0.63 6.89 12.84
N PHE A 120 0.21 6.98 14.10
CA PHE A 120 0.95 7.71 15.16
C PHE A 120 1.34 9.14 14.76
N GLY A 121 0.47 9.84 14.02
CA GLY A 121 0.77 11.18 13.50
C GLY A 121 1.78 11.22 12.34
N ALA A 122 2.20 10.06 11.80
CA ALA A 122 3.04 9.96 10.63
C ALA A 122 2.25 10.26 9.35
N THR A 123 2.95 10.75 8.33
CA THR A 123 2.40 11.02 7.00
C THR A 123 2.52 9.79 6.09
N PRO A 124 1.84 9.73 4.95
CA PRO A 124 2.02 8.64 3.99
C PRO A 124 3.45 8.44 3.49
N ARG A 125 4.30 9.49 3.55
CA ARG A 125 5.72 9.40 3.18
C ARG A 125 6.60 8.71 4.21
N ASP A 126 6.09 8.54 5.43
CA ASP A 126 6.73 7.81 6.51
C ASP A 126 6.42 6.30 6.49
N ILE A 127 5.65 5.86 5.49
CA ILE A 127 5.23 4.47 5.34
C ILE A 127 6.00 3.83 4.18
N ALA A 128 6.73 2.77 4.49
CA ALA A 128 7.38 1.95 3.49
C ALA A 128 6.48 0.77 3.10
N LEU A 129 6.25 0.59 1.81
CA LEU A 129 5.58 -0.57 1.24
C LEU A 129 6.58 -1.45 0.51
N THR A 130 6.57 -2.74 0.82
CA THR A 130 7.41 -3.73 0.14
C THR A 130 6.59 -4.91 -0.37
N TYR A 131 7.07 -5.55 -1.41
CA TYR A 131 6.53 -6.81 -1.91
C TYR A 131 7.62 -7.88 -1.90
N ASN A 132 7.45 -8.90 -1.08
CA ASN A 132 8.49 -9.89 -0.77
C ASN A 132 9.81 -9.22 -0.33
N GLY A 133 9.74 -8.11 0.41
CA GLY A 133 10.89 -7.34 0.88
C GLY A 133 11.48 -6.34 -0.13
N ARG A 134 11.00 -6.31 -1.37
CA ARG A 134 11.38 -5.30 -2.36
C ARG A 134 10.54 -4.05 -2.19
N SER A 135 11.14 -2.86 -2.20
CA SER A 135 10.42 -1.59 -2.12
C SER A 135 9.49 -1.36 -3.31
N LEU A 136 8.26 -0.94 -3.04
CA LEU A 136 7.24 -0.52 -4.02
C LEU A 136 6.95 0.98 -3.94
N ASN A 137 7.57 1.72 -3.01
CA ASN A 137 7.41 3.17 -2.96
C ASN A 137 7.84 3.80 -4.29
N ASP A 138 7.10 4.82 -4.72
CA ASP A 138 7.46 5.55 -5.91
C ASP A 138 8.78 6.32 -5.68
N PRO A 139 9.76 6.18 -6.57
CA PRO A 139 11.09 6.75 -6.34
C PRO A 139 11.15 8.28 -6.44
N VAL A 140 10.20 8.90 -7.14
CA VAL A 140 10.08 10.36 -7.28
C VAL A 140 9.32 10.95 -6.11
N LEU A 141 8.16 10.37 -5.80
CA LEU A 141 7.26 10.87 -4.76
C LEU A 141 7.71 10.49 -3.34
N GLY A 142 8.46 9.41 -3.18
CA GLY A 142 8.90 8.87 -1.90
C GLY A 142 7.78 8.22 -1.07
N THR A 143 6.62 7.95 -1.66
CA THR A 143 5.45 7.39 -0.98
C THR A 143 4.93 6.13 -1.65
N ALA A 144 4.22 5.30 -0.91
CA ALA A 144 3.53 4.13 -1.43
C ALA A 144 2.21 4.52 -2.10
N LEU A 145 2.02 4.07 -3.34
CA LEU A 145 0.77 4.24 -4.08
C LEU A 145 -0.12 3.01 -3.89
N LEU A 146 -0.81 2.95 -2.75
CA LEU A 146 -1.58 1.78 -2.31
C LEU A 146 -2.69 1.38 -3.28
N GLU A 147 -3.25 2.33 -4.02
CA GLU A 147 -4.30 2.09 -5.01
C GLU A 147 -3.81 1.34 -6.26
N GLN A 148 -2.50 1.33 -6.50
CA GLN A 148 -1.90 0.66 -7.66
C GLN A 148 -1.63 -0.82 -7.42
N PHE A 149 -1.76 -1.29 -6.19
CA PHE A 149 -1.49 -2.69 -5.83
C PHE A 149 -2.77 -3.43 -5.45
N PRO A 150 -3.17 -4.49 -6.19
CA PRO A 150 -4.33 -5.31 -5.86
C PRO A 150 -4.13 -6.12 -4.57
N PRO A 151 -5.01 -5.98 -3.56
CA PRO A 151 -4.93 -6.81 -2.35
C PRO A 151 -5.02 -8.31 -2.64
N GLU A 152 -5.71 -8.70 -3.70
CA GLU A 152 -5.94 -10.09 -4.09
C GLU A 152 -4.64 -10.80 -4.56
N PHE A 153 -3.55 -10.04 -4.77
CA PHE A 153 -2.24 -10.59 -5.13
C PHE A 153 -1.39 -10.95 -3.91
N MET A 154 -1.86 -10.66 -2.69
CA MET A 154 -1.15 -10.98 -1.47
C MET A 154 -1.74 -12.20 -0.74
N GLU A 155 -0.87 -13.02 -0.16
CA GLU A 155 -1.21 -14.04 0.83
C GLU A 155 -1.46 -13.39 2.19
N ARG A 156 -0.58 -12.42 2.52
CA ARG A 156 -0.59 -11.69 3.78
C ARG A 156 0.14 -10.36 3.63
N ALA A 157 -0.33 -9.34 4.33
CA ALA A 157 0.46 -8.18 4.66
C ALA A 157 1.03 -8.33 6.07
N GLU A 158 2.33 -8.20 6.23
CA GLU A 158 3.02 -8.07 7.53
C GLU A 158 3.25 -6.59 7.80
N ILE A 159 2.79 -6.11 8.92
CA ILE A 159 2.93 -4.71 9.30
C ILE A 159 3.82 -4.64 10.54
N MET A 160 4.93 -3.92 10.42
CA MET A 160 5.91 -3.70 11.46
C MET A 160 5.89 -2.24 11.88
N LEU A 161 6.01 -2.00 13.17
CA LEU A 161 6.02 -0.68 13.78
C LEU A 161 7.31 -0.49 14.59
N GLY A 162 7.63 0.77 14.91
CA GLY A 162 8.74 1.12 15.79
C GLY A 162 10.09 0.60 15.31
N SER A 163 10.83 -0.05 16.19
CA SER A 163 12.19 -0.52 15.95
C SER A 163 12.29 -1.49 14.77
N ASP A 164 11.39 -2.45 14.67
CA ASP A 164 11.40 -3.42 13.57
C ASP A 164 11.17 -2.75 12.21
N ALA A 165 10.28 -1.76 12.14
CA ALA A 165 10.02 -1.01 10.91
C ALA A 165 11.26 -0.27 10.42
N VAL A 166 11.92 0.50 11.30
CA VAL A 166 13.05 1.34 10.93
C VAL A 166 14.34 0.55 10.65
N ILE A 167 14.49 -0.63 11.25
CA ILE A 167 15.61 -1.54 10.98
C ILE A 167 15.42 -2.23 9.62
N MET A 168 14.23 -2.72 9.32
CA MET A 168 13.96 -3.54 8.15
C MET A 168 13.62 -2.73 6.90
N GLY A 169 13.16 -1.48 7.03
CA GLY A 169 12.71 -0.62 5.93
C GLY A 169 13.36 0.76 5.90
N ASP A 170 13.66 1.27 4.70
CA ASP A 170 14.04 2.68 4.51
C ASP A 170 12.78 3.56 4.55
N ASN A 171 12.89 4.76 5.13
CA ASN A 171 11.78 5.72 5.27
C ASN A 171 10.53 5.12 5.95
N ALA A 172 10.73 4.18 6.88
CA ALA A 172 9.68 3.44 7.56
C ALA A 172 9.43 3.95 8.98
N SER A 173 9.56 5.25 9.22
CA SER A 173 9.41 5.85 10.54
C SER A 173 7.98 5.79 11.09
N GLY A 174 6.98 5.60 10.23
CA GLY A 174 5.59 5.34 10.61
C GLY A 174 5.28 3.85 10.67
N ALA A 175 5.52 3.15 9.58
CA ALA A 175 5.31 1.72 9.46
C ALA A 175 6.11 1.13 8.28
N LEU A 176 6.44 -0.16 8.38
CA LEU A 176 6.85 -0.98 7.25
C LEU A 176 5.77 -2.02 6.97
N ILE A 177 5.25 -2.02 5.75
CA ILE A 177 4.23 -2.95 5.29
C ILE A 177 4.87 -3.87 4.26
N ASN A 178 4.97 -5.15 4.56
CA ASN A 178 5.48 -6.14 3.64
C ASN A 178 4.36 -7.02 3.10
N LEU A 179 4.08 -6.93 1.83
CA LEU A 179 3.12 -7.77 1.14
C LEU A 179 3.81 -9.07 0.73
N GLN A 180 3.34 -10.18 1.26
CA GLN A 180 3.77 -11.50 0.85
C GLN A 180 2.96 -11.97 -0.34
N GLU A 181 3.61 -12.41 -1.37
CA GLU A 181 2.98 -12.93 -2.57
C GLU A 181 2.19 -14.20 -2.30
N ILE A 182 0.97 -14.25 -2.83
CA ILE A 182 0.15 -15.46 -2.74
C ILE A 182 0.77 -16.59 -3.58
N ARG A 183 0.82 -17.78 -2.98
CA ARG A 183 1.39 -18.98 -3.59
C ARG A 183 0.40 -20.12 -3.53
N TYR A 184 0.29 -20.79 -4.64
CA TYR A 184 -0.54 -21.97 -4.75
C TYR A 184 0.36 -23.21 -4.90
N ASN A 185 -0.09 -24.31 -4.32
CA ASN A 185 0.49 -25.63 -4.50
C ASN A 185 -0.66 -26.63 -4.53
N THR A 186 -1.19 -26.82 -5.71
CA THR A 186 -2.37 -27.66 -5.92
C THR A 186 -2.06 -28.78 -6.91
N ALA A 187 -2.53 -29.98 -6.60
CA ALA A 187 -2.42 -31.13 -7.48
C ALA A 187 -3.26 -30.96 -8.75
N LYS A 188 -4.36 -30.25 -8.65
CA LYS A 188 -5.26 -29.92 -9.75
C LYS A 188 -5.16 -28.43 -10.07
N PRO A 189 -5.49 -28.00 -11.31
CA PRO A 189 -5.59 -26.60 -11.64
C PRO A 189 -6.51 -25.86 -10.67
N TYR A 190 -6.08 -24.69 -10.25
CA TYR A 190 -6.85 -23.81 -9.38
C TYR A 190 -7.22 -22.55 -10.16
N SER A 191 -8.49 -22.21 -10.16
CA SER A 191 -8.98 -20.96 -10.72
C SER A 191 -9.90 -20.27 -9.71
N ARG A 192 -9.84 -18.94 -9.65
CA ARG A 192 -10.76 -18.12 -8.88
C ARG A 192 -11.12 -16.88 -9.68
N ILE A 193 -12.39 -16.51 -9.65
CA ILE A 193 -12.89 -15.23 -10.12
C ILE A 193 -13.44 -14.47 -8.92
N TRP A 194 -13.13 -13.19 -8.82
CA TRP A 194 -13.66 -12.31 -7.80
C TRP A 194 -14.19 -11.05 -8.46
N PHE A 195 -15.43 -10.70 -8.16
CA PHE A 195 -16.14 -9.58 -8.70
C PHE A 195 -16.52 -8.62 -7.59
N HIS A 196 -16.33 -7.32 -7.83
CA HIS A 196 -16.73 -6.26 -6.93
C HIS A 196 -17.51 -5.20 -7.70
N GLN A 197 -18.58 -4.71 -7.11
CA GLN A 197 -19.39 -3.60 -7.60
C GLN A 197 -19.65 -2.62 -6.47
N GLY A 198 -19.68 -1.33 -6.79
CA GLY A 198 -19.96 -0.26 -5.81
C GLY A 198 -20.61 0.94 -6.46
N GLY A 199 -20.80 2.01 -5.70
CA GLY A 199 -21.32 3.26 -6.19
C GLY A 199 -20.41 3.96 -7.20
N SER A 200 -20.96 4.94 -7.92
CA SER A 200 -20.26 5.69 -8.96
C SER A 200 -19.72 4.80 -10.09
N ASP A 201 -20.53 3.80 -10.49
CA ASP A 201 -20.18 2.80 -11.50
C ASP A 201 -18.87 2.06 -11.22
N TYR A 202 -18.51 1.92 -9.93
CA TYR A 202 -17.34 1.14 -9.59
C TYR A 202 -17.57 -0.33 -9.90
N LEU A 203 -16.68 -0.86 -10.72
CA LEU A 203 -16.65 -2.25 -11.12
C LEU A 203 -15.21 -2.75 -11.04
N ALA A 204 -14.99 -3.86 -10.34
CA ALA A 204 -13.71 -4.55 -10.39
C ALA A 204 -13.93 -6.05 -10.59
N SER A 205 -13.02 -6.66 -11.33
CA SER A 205 -12.93 -8.11 -11.47
C SER A 205 -11.49 -8.54 -11.31
N ASP A 206 -11.28 -9.59 -10.55
CA ASP A 206 -9.99 -10.25 -10.32
C ASP A 206 -10.10 -11.71 -10.76
N GLY A 207 -9.07 -12.21 -11.38
CA GLY A 207 -8.96 -13.60 -11.73
C GLY A 207 -7.58 -14.14 -11.42
N VAL A 208 -7.51 -15.40 -11.03
CA VAL A 208 -6.26 -16.11 -10.85
C VAL A 208 -6.37 -17.53 -11.40
N PHE A 209 -5.31 -17.96 -12.06
CA PHE A 209 -5.10 -19.34 -12.45
C PHE A 209 -3.73 -19.80 -11.94
N SER A 210 -3.67 -20.98 -11.36
CA SER A 210 -2.42 -21.59 -10.90
C SER A 210 -2.41 -23.08 -11.14
N GLN A 211 -1.25 -23.59 -11.59
CA GLN A 211 -1.05 -25.00 -11.83
C GLN A 211 0.40 -25.39 -11.57
N ASN A 212 0.61 -26.59 -11.03
CA ASN A 212 1.89 -27.24 -11.05
C ASN A 212 2.11 -27.85 -12.44
N ILE A 213 2.90 -27.19 -13.28
CA ILE A 213 3.20 -27.62 -14.65
C ILE A 213 4.22 -28.76 -14.72
N ALA A 214 4.97 -28.95 -13.63
CA ALA A 214 5.83 -30.09 -13.38
C ALA A 214 5.85 -30.34 -11.86
N GLN A 215 6.44 -31.49 -11.46
CA GLN A 215 6.51 -31.90 -10.05
C GLN A 215 7.15 -30.83 -9.14
N ASN A 216 8.09 -30.07 -9.67
CA ASN A 216 8.85 -29.04 -8.94
C ASN A 216 8.69 -27.63 -9.52
N VAL A 217 7.76 -27.43 -10.45
CA VAL A 217 7.52 -26.14 -11.12
C VAL A 217 6.05 -25.74 -11.02
N ASN A 218 5.79 -24.58 -10.45
CA ASN A 218 4.46 -23.99 -10.41
C ASN A 218 4.41 -22.72 -11.25
N PHE A 219 3.35 -22.56 -12.00
CA PHE A 219 3.02 -21.34 -12.71
C PHE A 219 1.71 -20.75 -12.18
N THR A 220 1.71 -19.45 -11.92
CA THR A 220 0.52 -18.70 -11.50
C THR A 220 0.42 -17.43 -12.32
N ILE A 221 -0.78 -17.14 -12.81
CA ILE A 221 -1.13 -15.88 -13.43
C ILE A 221 -2.36 -15.31 -12.75
N GLY A 222 -2.35 -14.01 -12.49
CA GLY A 222 -3.48 -13.27 -11.93
C GLY A 222 -3.66 -11.95 -12.65
N TRP A 223 -4.89 -11.48 -12.73
CA TRP A 223 -5.23 -10.20 -13.32
C TRP A 223 -6.31 -9.51 -12.51
N ARG A 224 -6.30 -8.18 -12.52
CA ARG A 224 -7.38 -7.36 -11.97
C ARG A 224 -7.70 -6.23 -12.93
N ARG A 225 -8.99 -6.00 -13.14
CA ARG A 225 -9.53 -4.89 -13.90
C ARG A 225 -10.40 -4.05 -12.99
N GLN A 226 -10.20 -2.72 -13.01
CA GLN A 226 -10.99 -1.78 -12.23
C GLN A 226 -11.47 -0.64 -13.13
N PHE A 227 -12.69 -0.21 -12.88
CA PHE A 227 -13.30 0.95 -13.53
C PHE A 227 -14.16 1.68 -12.51
N SER A 228 -14.20 3.01 -12.59
CA SER A 228 -15.17 3.86 -11.92
C SER A 228 -15.36 5.13 -12.74
N ALA A 229 -16.60 5.59 -12.88
CA ALA A 229 -16.89 6.89 -13.45
C ALA A 229 -16.49 8.03 -12.49
N GLY A 230 -16.43 7.73 -11.18
CA GLY A 230 -16.24 8.70 -10.13
C GLY A 230 -17.54 9.36 -9.69
N ARG A 231 -17.56 9.85 -8.44
CA ARG A 231 -18.72 10.52 -7.86
C ARG A 231 -18.84 11.98 -8.30
N LEU A 232 -17.72 12.66 -8.37
CA LEU A 232 -17.61 14.06 -8.76
C LEU A 232 -16.97 14.17 -10.13
N GLN A 233 -17.11 15.35 -10.75
CA GLN A 233 -16.46 15.64 -12.01
C GLN A 233 -14.95 15.34 -11.94
N ASN A 234 -14.43 14.67 -12.97
CA ASN A 234 -13.02 14.32 -13.11
C ASN A 234 -12.46 13.43 -11.97
N GLN A 235 -13.21 12.40 -11.57
CA GLN A 235 -12.77 11.36 -10.61
C GLN A 235 -12.72 9.96 -11.23
N ARG A 236 -12.68 9.85 -12.55
CA ARG A 236 -12.67 8.55 -13.24
C ARG A 236 -11.47 7.71 -12.86
N LEU A 237 -11.65 6.40 -12.80
CA LEU A 237 -10.61 5.37 -12.68
C LEU A 237 -10.74 4.39 -13.84
N ASN A 238 -9.60 4.01 -14.40
CA ASN A 238 -9.49 2.90 -15.35
C ASN A 238 -8.15 2.21 -15.12
N ALA A 239 -8.16 1.02 -14.53
CA ALA A 239 -6.94 0.34 -14.12
C ALA A 239 -6.89 -1.12 -14.55
N TRP A 240 -5.68 -1.58 -14.91
CA TRP A 240 -5.33 -2.96 -15.15
C TRP A 240 -4.11 -3.36 -14.32
N ASN A 241 -4.18 -4.52 -13.72
CA ASN A 241 -3.03 -5.17 -13.08
C ASN A 241 -2.90 -6.58 -13.60
N LEU A 242 -1.68 -7.02 -13.82
CA LEU A 242 -1.34 -8.40 -14.18
C LEU A 242 -0.22 -8.86 -13.26
N ARG A 243 -0.28 -10.10 -12.80
CA ARG A 243 0.76 -10.78 -12.06
C ARG A 243 1.08 -12.09 -12.71
N MET A 244 2.38 -12.37 -12.85
CA MET A 244 2.89 -13.67 -13.27
C MET A 244 3.93 -14.14 -12.24
N LEU A 245 3.81 -15.36 -11.79
CA LEU A 245 4.74 -16.01 -10.87
C LEU A 245 5.12 -17.38 -11.42
N LEU A 246 6.41 -17.59 -11.63
CA LEU A 246 7.00 -18.88 -11.93
C LEU A 246 7.88 -19.29 -10.75
N ARG A 247 7.64 -20.45 -10.16
CA ARG A 247 8.45 -21.01 -9.09
C ARG A 247 9.04 -22.33 -9.49
N TRP A 248 10.33 -22.49 -9.23
CA TRP A 248 11.05 -23.71 -9.50
C TRP A 248 11.81 -24.16 -8.25
N ASN A 249 11.47 -25.34 -7.75
CA ASN A 249 12.21 -26.00 -6.70
C ASN A 249 13.36 -26.78 -7.32
N MET A 250 14.56 -26.19 -7.29
CA MET A 250 15.78 -26.82 -7.81
C MET A 250 16.17 -28.06 -6.97
N SER A 251 15.93 -27.95 -5.67
CA SER A 251 16.16 -29.04 -4.70
C SER A 251 15.20 -28.89 -3.52
N GLU A 252 15.29 -29.79 -2.55
CA GLU A 252 14.52 -29.73 -1.30
C GLU A 252 14.82 -28.48 -0.46
N ARG A 253 15.96 -27.84 -0.69
CA ARG A 253 16.42 -26.68 0.08
C ARG A 253 16.51 -25.40 -0.73
N THR A 254 16.45 -25.47 -2.05
CA THR A 254 16.70 -24.32 -2.92
C THR A 254 15.54 -24.09 -3.85
N ASN A 255 15.03 -22.89 -3.86
CA ASN A 255 13.94 -22.42 -4.71
C ASN A 255 14.37 -21.17 -5.50
N VAL A 256 13.97 -21.13 -6.76
CA VAL A 256 14.03 -19.93 -7.61
C VAL A 256 12.62 -19.48 -7.93
N SER A 257 12.33 -18.21 -7.78
CA SER A 257 11.06 -17.65 -8.20
C SER A 257 11.26 -16.39 -9.04
N PHE A 258 10.52 -16.33 -10.14
CA PHE A 258 10.43 -15.14 -10.98
C PHE A 258 9.02 -14.54 -10.84
N THR A 259 8.95 -13.27 -10.45
CA THR A 259 7.70 -12.52 -10.33
C THR A 259 7.72 -11.35 -11.29
N HIS A 260 6.64 -11.15 -12.04
CA HIS A 260 6.40 -9.96 -12.84
C HIS A 260 5.05 -9.37 -12.47
N LEU A 261 5.05 -8.06 -12.19
CA LEU A 261 3.85 -7.27 -11.94
C LEU A 261 3.75 -6.22 -13.05
N PHE A 262 2.57 -6.06 -13.60
CA PHE A 262 2.23 -4.97 -14.51
C PHE A 262 1.07 -4.18 -13.94
N THR A 263 1.19 -2.86 -13.97
CA THR A 263 0.15 -1.93 -13.56
C THR A 263 -0.05 -0.90 -14.67
N SER A 264 -1.30 -0.74 -15.12
CA SER A 264 -1.74 0.38 -15.93
C SER A 264 -2.86 1.09 -15.17
N HIS A 265 -2.66 2.35 -14.85
CA HIS A 265 -3.53 3.12 -13.97
C HIS A 265 -3.81 4.49 -14.56
N ILE A 266 -5.08 4.80 -14.85
CA ILE A 266 -5.52 6.06 -15.45
C ILE A 266 -6.56 6.66 -14.50
N ILE A 267 -6.31 7.86 -14.03
CA ILE A 267 -7.17 8.58 -13.11
C ILE A 267 -7.43 10.02 -13.56
N GLY A 268 -8.60 10.54 -13.20
CA GLY A 268 -8.86 11.97 -13.18
C GLY A 268 -8.48 12.56 -11.83
N THR A 269 -7.87 13.72 -11.81
CA THR A 269 -7.35 14.39 -10.59
C THR A 269 -8.03 15.73 -10.38
N ASN A 270 -9.23 15.70 -9.78
CA ASN A 270 -10.11 16.88 -9.70
C ASN A 270 -9.70 17.94 -8.69
N GLY A 271 -8.79 17.65 -7.75
CA GLY A 271 -8.30 18.60 -6.74
C GLY A 271 -9.30 18.93 -5.62
N GLY A 272 -10.45 18.23 -5.56
CA GLY A 272 -11.50 18.44 -4.57
C GLY A 272 -12.58 19.44 -5.02
N VAL A 273 -13.57 19.63 -4.17
CA VAL A 273 -14.70 20.52 -4.43
C VAL A 273 -14.26 21.98 -4.33
N ASP A 274 -14.61 22.77 -5.33
CA ASP A 274 -14.36 24.24 -5.34
C ASP A 274 -15.40 24.95 -4.46
N THR A 275 -14.95 25.40 -3.32
CA THR A 275 -15.78 26.11 -2.33
C THR A 275 -15.87 27.61 -2.58
N THR A 276 -15.20 28.13 -3.60
CA THR A 276 -15.22 29.57 -3.97
C THR A 276 -16.37 29.93 -4.90
N ILE A 277 -16.99 28.91 -5.51
CA ILE A 277 -18.11 29.08 -6.43
C ILE A 277 -19.40 28.99 -5.63
N ALA A 278 -20.25 30.00 -5.80
CA ALA A 278 -21.60 30.11 -5.24
C ALA A 278 -21.71 30.64 -3.81
N ASN A 279 -21.70 31.97 -3.66
CA ASN A 279 -22.33 32.74 -2.56
C ASN A 279 -22.27 32.11 -1.14
N GLY A 280 -21.17 31.44 -0.80
CA GLY A 280 -20.96 30.84 0.52
C GLY A 280 -21.63 29.46 0.73
N PHE A 281 -22.33 28.91 -0.23
CA PHE A 281 -22.89 27.56 -0.17
C PHE A 281 -21.95 26.54 -0.81
N VAL A 282 -21.37 25.67 0.01
CA VAL A 282 -20.59 24.53 -0.48
C VAL A 282 -21.53 23.36 -0.75
N ASN A 283 -21.66 22.98 -2.01
CA ASN A 283 -22.45 21.80 -2.38
C ASN A 283 -21.55 20.60 -2.60
N PHE A 284 -21.67 19.60 -1.76
CA PHE A 284 -20.94 18.32 -1.88
C PHE A 284 -21.71 17.23 -2.62
N THR A 285 -22.91 17.53 -3.14
CA THR A 285 -23.68 16.53 -3.89
C THR A 285 -23.09 16.32 -5.29
N PRO A 286 -23.19 15.10 -5.88
CA PRO A 286 -22.65 14.79 -7.20
C PRO A 286 -23.16 15.71 -8.32
N THR A 287 -24.43 16.14 -8.21
CA THR A 287 -25.11 16.96 -9.23
C THR A 287 -24.82 18.46 -9.15
N GLY A 288 -24.33 18.94 -8.02
CA GLY A 288 -24.15 20.37 -7.80
C GLY A 288 -22.71 20.79 -7.44
N ALA A 289 -21.85 19.84 -7.13
CA ALA A 289 -20.47 20.14 -6.77
C ALA A 289 -19.63 20.47 -8.00
N VAL A 290 -18.95 21.61 -7.97
CA VAL A 290 -17.93 22.00 -8.95
C VAL A 290 -16.56 21.64 -8.38
N THR A 291 -15.67 21.14 -9.21
CA THR A 291 -14.33 20.75 -8.78
C THR A 291 -13.27 21.75 -9.28
N PHE A 292 -12.14 21.85 -8.55
CA PHE A 292 -11.05 22.76 -8.94
C PHE A 292 -10.42 22.41 -10.27
N ARG A 293 -10.41 21.13 -10.63
CA ARG A 293 -9.74 20.61 -11.83
C ARG A 293 -10.69 19.72 -12.64
N THR A 294 -11.05 20.15 -13.81
CA THR A 294 -12.06 19.44 -14.64
C THR A 294 -11.43 18.51 -15.67
N ASN A 295 -10.14 18.73 -16.02
CA ASN A 295 -9.46 18.02 -17.12
C ASN A 295 -8.09 17.48 -16.77
N ASP A 296 -7.63 17.70 -15.52
CA ASP A 296 -6.35 17.15 -15.07
C ASP A 296 -6.45 15.64 -14.93
N GLY A 297 -5.40 14.92 -15.30
CA GLY A 297 -5.37 13.47 -15.20
C GLY A 297 -3.97 12.92 -15.17
N GLU A 298 -3.87 11.66 -14.80
CA GLU A 298 -2.63 10.94 -14.71
C GLU A 298 -2.78 9.53 -15.27
N ARG A 299 -1.77 9.08 -16.00
CA ARG A 299 -1.62 7.71 -16.46
C ARG A 299 -0.29 7.17 -16.06
N VAL A 300 -0.28 5.99 -15.48
CA VAL A 300 0.93 5.25 -15.11
C VAL A 300 0.88 3.89 -15.78
N ASN A 301 1.98 3.53 -16.47
CA ASN A 301 2.23 2.17 -16.91
C ASN A 301 3.53 1.72 -16.26
N ARG A 302 3.48 0.72 -15.38
CA ARG A 302 4.62 0.26 -14.61
C ARG A 302 4.81 -1.25 -14.76
N HIS A 303 6.03 -1.65 -15.02
CA HIS A 303 6.49 -3.04 -15.02
C HIS A 303 7.48 -3.24 -13.88
N ASP A 304 7.24 -4.25 -13.07
CA ASP A 304 8.11 -4.66 -11.98
C ASP A 304 8.47 -6.13 -12.15
N ALA A 305 9.75 -6.44 -12.23
CA ALA A 305 10.24 -7.80 -12.34
C ALA A 305 11.22 -8.11 -11.21
N SER A 306 11.19 -9.32 -10.69
CA SER A 306 12.14 -9.81 -9.69
C SER A 306 12.45 -11.28 -9.86
N LEU A 307 13.71 -11.62 -9.66
CA LEU A 307 14.20 -12.99 -9.61
C LEU A 307 14.79 -13.22 -8.22
N THR A 308 14.22 -14.17 -7.49
CA THR A 308 14.62 -14.46 -6.12
C THR A 308 15.12 -15.91 -6.02
N LEU A 309 16.33 -16.07 -5.51
CA LEU A 309 16.90 -17.34 -5.06
C LEU A 309 16.73 -17.40 -3.54
N THR A 310 16.13 -18.48 -3.04
CA THR A 310 16.04 -18.78 -1.60
C THR A 310 16.64 -20.13 -1.33
N SER A 311 17.52 -20.22 -0.34
CA SER A 311 18.13 -21.47 0.08
C SER A 311 18.08 -21.63 1.59
N TYR A 312 17.67 -22.80 2.06
CA TYR A 312 17.72 -23.17 3.48
C TYR A 312 19.10 -23.69 3.83
N LEU A 313 19.72 -23.11 4.84
CA LEU A 313 21.09 -23.42 5.25
C LEU A 313 21.18 -24.73 6.05
N SER A 314 20.06 -25.15 6.64
CA SER A 314 19.96 -26.38 7.44
C SER A 314 18.64 -27.11 7.17
N ALA A 315 18.43 -28.25 7.82
CA ALA A 315 17.12 -28.92 7.82
C ALA A 315 16.04 -28.08 8.52
N ASP A 316 16.44 -27.25 9.47
CA ASP A 316 15.57 -26.24 10.03
C ASP A 316 15.36 -25.10 9.02
N THR A 317 14.15 -25.02 8.47
CA THR A 317 13.74 -23.97 7.53
C THR A 317 13.76 -22.55 8.14
N ALA A 318 14.08 -22.42 9.44
CA ALA A 318 14.33 -21.16 10.11
C ALA A 318 15.65 -20.49 9.65
N ASN A 319 16.60 -21.29 9.19
CA ASN A 319 17.90 -20.82 8.73
C ASN A 319 17.85 -20.69 7.21
N ALA A 320 17.81 -19.47 6.70
CA ALA A 320 17.64 -19.23 5.27
C ALA A 320 18.46 -18.05 4.78
N VAL A 321 18.85 -18.13 3.52
CA VAL A 321 19.42 -17.03 2.76
C VAL A 321 18.57 -16.76 1.53
N SER A 322 18.35 -15.50 1.21
CA SER A 322 17.68 -15.09 -0.02
C SER A 322 18.46 -14.00 -0.74
N LEU A 323 18.50 -14.12 -2.06
CA LEU A 323 19.09 -13.11 -2.94
C LEU A 323 18.05 -12.75 -4.00
N THR A 324 17.72 -11.47 -4.12
CA THR A 324 16.75 -10.98 -5.11
C THR A 324 17.39 -9.94 -6.00
N ALA A 325 17.37 -10.18 -7.30
CA ALA A 325 17.63 -9.16 -8.31
C ALA A 325 16.30 -8.63 -8.83
N TYR A 326 16.15 -7.33 -8.99
CA TYR A 326 14.89 -6.73 -9.41
C TYR A 326 15.08 -5.50 -10.29
N GLY A 327 14.04 -5.20 -11.07
CA GLY A 327 13.96 -3.99 -11.86
C GLY A 327 12.53 -3.47 -11.96
N SER A 328 12.40 -2.16 -12.08
CA SER A 328 11.14 -1.48 -12.32
C SER A 328 11.30 -0.44 -13.43
N LEU A 329 10.30 -0.38 -14.29
CA LEU A 329 10.19 0.61 -15.35
C LEU A 329 8.79 1.22 -15.28
N GLY A 330 8.70 2.52 -14.98
CA GLY A 330 7.45 3.26 -14.89
C GLY A 330 7.41 4.36 -15.96
N LEU A 331 6.38 4.36 -16.77
CA LEU A 331 6.07 5.45 -17.69
C LEU A 331 4.89 6.24 -17.11
N TRP A 332 5.12 7.52 -16.85
CA TRP A 332 4.18 8.45 -16.28
C TRP A 332 3.79 9.49 -17.30
N GLN A 333 2.48 9.73 -17.42
CA GLN A 333 1.91 10.78 -18.28
C GLN A 333 0.98 11.61 -17.42
N ARG A 334 1.23 12.90 -17.34
CA ARG A 334 0.38 13.87 -16.65
C ARG A 334 -0.21 14.85 -17.63
N THR A 335 -1.50 15.02 -17.58
CA THR A 335 -2.24 16.01 -18.37
C THR A 335 -2.75 17.08 -17.42
N ARG A 336 -2.48 18.32 -17.73
CA ARG A 336 -2.91 19.48 -16.96
C ARG A 336 -3.44 20.56 -17.88
N LEU A 337 -4.55 21.16 -17.47
CA LEU A 337 -5.07 22.35 -18.12
C LEU A 337 -4.39 23.59 -17.55
N ASP A 338 -3.62 24.32 -18.38
CA ASP A 338 -3.05 25.60 -17.96
C ASP A 338 -4.08 26.71 -18.20
N ARG A 339 -4.70 27.20 -17.10
CA ARG A 339 -5.63 28.34 -17.16
C ARG A 339 -4.94 29.70 -17.30
N ARG A 340 -3.62 29.77 -17.31
CA ARG A 340 -2.90 31.07 -17.43
C ARG A 340 -3.16 31.77 -18.76
N SER A 341 -3.52 31.03 -19.81
CA SER A 341 -3.90 31.59 -21.12
C SER A 341 -5.27 32.29 -21.12
N ILE A 342 -6.10 32.16 -20.08
CA ILE A 342 -7.44 32.73 -20.02
C ILE A 342 -7.43 34.24 -19.71
N LEU A 343 -6.35 34.81 -19.21
CA LEU A 343 -6.28 36.19 -18.73
C LEU A 343 -5.75 37.20 -19.71
N VAL A 344 -5.32 36.83 -20.92
CA VAL A 344 -4.90 37.74 -21.96
C VAL A 344 -6.00 37.95 -23.01
N ARG A 345 -6.81 38.95 -22.72
CA ARG A 345 -7.71 39.70 -23.60
C ARG A 345 -8.07 39.10 -24.94
N THR A 346 -9.38 38.99 -25.13
CA THR A 346 -10.13 38.99 -26.40
C THR A 346 -9.93 37.80 -27.31
N SER A 347 -11.02 37.01 -27.35
CA SER A 347 -11.40 36.08 -28.42
C SER A 347 -10.41 34.94 -28.73
N VAL A 348 -10.94 33.77 -28.49
CA VAL A 348 -10.37 32.41 -28.64
C VAL A 348 -9.58 31.96 -27.43
N LEU A 349 -10.32 31.41 -26.52
CA LEU A 349 -9.86 30.55 -25.43
C LEU A 349 -9.25 29.26 -26.03
N SER A 350 -7.97 29.22 -26.28
CA SER A 350 -7.29 27.95 -26.44
C SER A 350 -6.84 27.49 -25.07
N ASP A 351 -7.57 26.57 -24.45
CA ASP A 351 -7.11 25.82 -23.31
C ASP A 351 -5.83 25.10 -23.70
N THR A 352 -4.69 25.51 -23.17
CA THR A 352 -3.42 24.83 -23.44
C THR A 352 -3.33 23.62 -22.53
N VAL A 353 -3.50 22.43 -23.07
CA VAL A 353 -3.24 21.18 -22.37
C VAL A 353 -1.75 20.96 -22.31
N VAL A 354 -1.19 21.03 -21.11
CA VAL A 354 0.21 20.65 -20.89
C VAL A 354 0.25 19.16 -20.59
N ALA A 355 0.78 18.39 -21.53
CA ALA A 355 1.07 16.97 -21.32
C ALA A 355 2.54 16.83 -20.90
N GLN A 356 2.80 16.04 -19.88
CA GLN A 356 4.14 15.76 -19.39
C GLN A 356 4.34 14.26 -19.25
N ASP A 357 5.38 13.78 -19.88
CA ASP A 357 5.79 12.38 -19.85
C ASP A 357 7.16 12.29 -19.18
N TYR A 358 7.32 11.36 -18.23
CA TYR A 358 8.61 11.01 -17.69
C TYR A 358 8.70 9.52 -17.41
N THR A 359 9.91 9.00 -17.46
CA THR A 359 10.18 7.58 -17.22
C THR A 359 10.99 7.42 -15.96
N THR A 360 10.53 6.56 -15.05
CA THR A 360 11.29 6.12 -13.88
C THR A 360 11.91 4.76 -14.13
N ARG A 361 13.16 4.58 -13.73
CA ARG A 361 13.90 3.31 -13.84
C ARG A 361 14.52 3.00 -12.48
N GLN A 362 14.37 1.78 -12.04
CA GLN A 362 14.91 1.31 -10.77
C GLN A 362 15.47 -0.10 -10.96
N PHE A 363 16.72 -0.32 -10.59
CA PHE A 363 17.37 -1.63 -10.64
C PHE A 363 18.11 -1.86 -9.35
N GLY A 364 18.03 -3.07 -8.82
CA GLY A 364 18.70 -3.37 -7.58
C GLY A 364 18.89 -4.85 -7.29
N VAL A 365 19.72 -5.08 -6.30
CA VAL A 365 19.96 -6.40 -5.70
C VAL A 365 19.78 -6.28 -4.20
N ARG A 366 19.09 -7.23 -3.61
CA ARG A 366 18.86 -7.33 -2.18
C ARG A 366 19.28 -8.72 -1.69
N GLY A 367 20.09 -8.76 -0.63
CA GLY A 367 20.44 -9.98 0.09
C GLY A 367 19.84 -9.95 1.49
N HIS A 368 19.42 -11.12 1.97
CA HIS A 368 18.88 -11.30 3.31
C HIS A 368 19.27 -12.68 3.84
N ILE A 369 19.81 -12.73 5.04
CA ILE A 369 20.13 -13.94 5.78
C ILE A 369 19.42 -13.94 7.12
N GLU A 370 18.89 -15.06 7.51
CA GLU A 370 18.33 -15.29 8.83
C GLU A 370 18.82 -16.61 9.42
N THR A 371 19.10 -16.58 10.70
CA THR A 371 19.59 -17.72 11.47
C THR A 371 18.89 -17.79 12.81
N HIS A 372 18.39 -18.95 13.14
CA HIS A 372 17.72 -19.25 14.39
C HIS A 372 18.60 -20.17 15.26
N LEU A 373 18.94 -19.67 16.42
CA LEU A 373 19.62 -20.41 17.48
C LEU A 373 18.70 -20.50 18.71
N PRO A 374 18.90 -21.42 19.63
CA PRO A 374 17.97 -21.62 20.75
C PRO A 374 17.67 -20.38 21.60
N PHE A 375 18.65 -19.46 21.73
CA PHE A 375 18.53 -18.25 22.53
C PHE A 375 18.72 -16.96 21.75
N LEU A 376 19.02 -17.06 20.45
CA LEU A 376 19.38 -15.91 19.61
C LEU A 376 18.86 -16.09 18.19
N ASN A 377 18.09 -15.14 17.72
CA ASN A 377 17.74 -14.99 16.32
C ASN A 377 18.55 -13.85 15.70
N VAL A 378 19.14 -14.10 14.55
CA VAL A 378 19.95 -13.12 13.82
C VAL A 378 19.33 -12.91 12.45
N GLN A 379 19.13 -11.67 12.10
CA GLN A 379 18.77 -11.25 10.75
C GLN A 379 19.75 -10.20 10.27
N ALA A 380 20.25 -10.36 9.06
CA ALA A 380 21.06 -9.34 8.43
C ALA A 380 20.74 -9.27 6.94
N GLY A 381 20.91 -8.12 6.36
CA GLY A 381 20.67 -7.94 4.95
C GLY A 381 21.18 -6.63 4.43
N GLY A 382 21.09 -6.48 3.11
CA GLY A 382 21.49 -5.26 2.45
C GLY A 382 20.85 -5.11 1.09
N ARG A 383 20.93 -3.90 0.56
CA ARG A 383 20.38 -3.52 -0.74
C ARG A 383 21.34 -2.56 -1.46
N LEU A 384 21.54 -2.85 -2.73
CA LEU A 384 22.19 -1.97 -3.68
C LEU A 384 21.16 -1.62 -4.74
N GLU A 385 20.98 -0.33 -5.01
CA GLU A 385 19.94 0.12 -5.93
C GLU A 385 20.38 1.36 -6.69
N ILE A 386 20.02 1.43 -7.97
CA ILE A 386 20.16 2.60 -8.83
C ILE A 386 18.77 3.01 -9.27
N ILE A 387 18.47 4.28 -9.08
CA ILE A 387 17.20 4.90 -9.44
C ILE A 387 17.48 6.06 -10.38
N SER A 388 16.76 6.15 -11.48
CA SER A 388 16.82 7.29 -12.40
C SER A 388 15.44 7.71 -12.87
N SER A 389 15.29 8.98 -13.20
CA SER A 389 14.10 9.53 -13.83
C SER A 389 14.46 10.62 -14.83
N ASP A 390 13.66 10.74 -15.88
CA ASP A 390 13.68 11.87 -16.77
C ASP A 390 13.11 13.11 -16.04
N SER A 391 13.35 14.32 -16.54
CA SER A 391 12.80 15.55 -15.97
C SER A 391 11.28 15.65 -16.18
N ALA A 392 10.62 16.31 -15.25
CA ALA A 392 9.20 16.68 -15.36
C ALA A 392 8.99 18.12 -14.80
N MET A 393 7.74 18.64 -14.86
CA MET A 393 7.44 20.03 -14.50
C MET A 393 7.91 20.45 -13.10
N TYR A 394 7.94 19.52 -12.16
CA TYR A 394 8.23 19.83 -10.75
C TYR A 394 9.58 19.30 -10.29
N PHE A 395 10.38 18.71 -11.17
CA PHE A 395 11.71 18.19 -10.83
C PHE A 395 12.58 17.98 -12.08
N ASP A 396 13.89 18.05 -11.90
CA ASP A 396 14.89 17.77 -12.91
C ASP A 396 15.16 16.28 -13.08
N SER A 397 15.81 15.89 -14.17
CA SER A 397 16.28 14.51 -14.33
C SER A 397 17.30 14.16 -13.25
N PHE A 398 17.29 12.91 -12.81
CA PHE A 398 18.25 12.46 -11.81
C PHE A 398 18.67 11.01 -12.01
N THR A 399 19.82 10.70 -11.43
CA THR A 399 20.27 9.33 -11.15
C THR A 399 20.81 9.27 -9.73
N ARG A 400 20.32 8.34 -8.94
CA ARG A 400 20.70 8.14 -7.53
C ARG A 400 21.12 6.71 -7.28
N GLY A 401 22.19 6.55 -6.50
CA GLY A 401 22.58 5.27 -5.92
C GLY A 401 22.10 5.19 -4.47
N LEU A 402 21.60 4.03 -4.08
CA LEU A 402 21.28 3.70 -2.71
C LEU A 402 22.04 2.44 -2.31
N VAL A 403 22.79 2.53 -1.22
CA VAL A 403 23.40 1.39 -0.56
C VAL A 403 22.84 1.34 0.86
N SER A 404 22.28 0.24 1.27
CA SER A 404 21.82 0.10 2.64
C SER A 404 22.10 -1.30 3.19
N GLY A 405 22.37 -1.35 4.50
CA GLY A 405 22.56 -2.60 5.23
C GLY A 405 21.87 -2.53 6.58
N PHE A 406 21.39 -3.66 7.07
CA PHE A 406 20.80 -3.76 8.39
C PHE A 406 21.27 -5.03 9.11
N GLY A 407 21.28 -4.95 10.43
CA GLY A 407 21.44 -6.08 11.32
C GLY A 407 20.43 -5.99 12.46
N ARG A 408 19.77 -7.11 12.74
CA ARG A 408 18.78 -7.26 13.80
C ARG A 408 19.11 -8.51 14.62
N LEU A 409 19.07 -8.36 15.91
CA LEU A 409 19.24 -9.44 16.88
C LEU A 409 17.99 -9.54 17.74
N GLU A 410 17.61 -10.76 18.07
CA GLU A 410 16.56 -11.05 19.04
C GLU A 410 17.10 -12.08 20.02
N LEU A 411 17.27 -11.65 21.27
CA LEU A 411 17.72 -12.45 22.37
C LEU A 411 16.53 -12.98 23.17
N LEU A 412 16.57 -14.25 23.54
CA LEU A 412 15.60 -14.95 24.37
C LEU A 412 16.28 -15.37 25.69
N PRO A 413 16.64 -14.40 26.55
CA PRO A 413 17.42 -14.69 27.75
C PRO A 413 16.65 -15.57 28.76
N PHE A 414 15.30 -15.46 28.72
CA PHE A 414 14.38 -16.23 29.54
C PHE A 414 13.12 -16.57 28.71
N GLU A 415 12.37 -17.58 29.12
CA GLU A 415 11.16 -18.00 28.41
C GLU A 415 10.13 -16.88 28.24
N HIS A 416 10.09 -15.95 29.20
CA HIS A 416 9.12 -14.86 29.25
C HIS A 416 9.65 -13.51 28.75
N ILE A 417 10.94 -13.38 28.47
CA ILE A 417 11.55 -12.11 28.08
C ILE A 417 12.19 -12.25 26.70
N ARG A 418 11.84 -11.33 25.82
CA ARG A 418 12.46 -11.17 24.50
C ARG A 418 13.01 -9.76 24.38
N LEU A 419 14.27 -9.67 23.99
CA LEU A 419 14.95 -8.41 23.69
C LEU A 419 15.28 -8.41 22.21
N SER A 420 14.73 -7.51 21.44
CA SER A 420 15.11 -7.35 20.04
C SER A 420 15.64 -5.95 19.80
N GLY A 421 16.57 -5.84 18.88
CA GLY A 421 17.11 -4.55 18.50
C GLY A 421 18.07 -4.67 17.33
N GLY A 422 18.44 -3.52 16.78
CA GLY A 422 19.33 -3.50 15.65
C GLY A 422 19.54 -2.12 15.09
N THR A 423 20.20 -2.12 13.96
CA THR A 423 20.58 -0.89 13.26
C THR A 423 20.41 -1.06 11.75
N ARG A 424 20.15 0.04 11.08
CA ARG A 424 20.21 0.18 9.64
C ARG A 424 21.09 1.35 9.27
N ILE A 425 21.96 1.14 8.32
CA ILE A 425 22.80 2.17 7.72
C ILE A 425 22.36 2.30 6.27
N SER A 426 22.06 3.51 5.83
CA SER A 426 21.68 3.81 4.43
C SER A 426 22.54 4.97 3.94
N LEU A 427 23.12 4.79 2.77
CA LEU A 427 23.86 5.82 2.06
C LEU A 427 23.13 6.14 0.76
N MET A 428 22.64 7.36 0.65
CA MET A 428 21.96 7.86 -0.54
C MET A 428 22.59 9.21 -0.93
N ASN A 429 23.17 9.28 -2.13
CA ASN A 429 23.83 10.51 -2.63
C ASN A 429 24.79 11.18 -1.66
N SER A 430 25.67 10.42 -0.99
CA SER A 430 26.64 10.87 0.01
C SER A 430 26.04 11.28 1.37
N ALA A 431 24.71 11.23 1.55
CA ALA A 431 24.08 11.37 2.86
C ALA A 431 24.05 10.01 3.57
N LEU A 432 24.63 9.95 4.76
CA LEU A 432 24.66 8.76 5.61
C LEU A 432 23.56 8.88 6.66
N ASP A 433 22.61 7.96 6.64
CA ASP A 433 21.55 7.84 7.64
C ASP A 433 21.76 6.61 8.50
N LEU A 434 21.70 6.78 9.82
CA LEU A 434 21.81 5.72 10.81
C LEU A 434 20.49 5.59 11.59
N SER A 435 19.71 4.58 11.29
CA SER A 435 18.50 4.23 12.06
C SER A 435 18.83 3.12 13.05
N LEU A 436 18.26 3.21 14.24
CA LEU A 436 18.45 2.22 15.30
C LEU A 436 17.19 2.10 16.15
N GLY A 437 17.02 0.95 16.79
CA GLY A 437 15.90 0.73 17.66
C GLY A 437 16.01 -0.56 18.45
N GLY A 438 15.16 -0.65 19.47
CA GLY A 438 15.09 -1.82 20.31
C GLY A 438 13.73 -1.97 20.97
N ARG A 439 13.34 -3.21 21.21
CA ARG A 439 12.07 -3.61 21.82
C ARG A 439 12.32 -4.60 22.95
N LEU A 440 11.69 -4.36 24.06
CA LEU A 440 11.52 -5.30 25.16
C LEU A 440 10.12 -5.87 25.08
N THR A 441 9.99 -7.18 25.12
CA THR A 441 8.70 -7.87 25.19
C THR A 441 8.71 -8.81 26.40
N TRP A 442 7.72 -8.66 27.27
CA TRP A 442 7.49 -9.54 28.41
C TRP A 442 6.20 -10.31 28.23
N VAL A 443 6.33 -11.62 28.04
CA VAL A 443 5.21 -12.56 27.92
C VAL A 443 4.91 -13.03 29.34
N HIS A 444 3.90 -12.42 29.99
CA HIS A 444 3.53 -12.78 31.36
C HIS A 444 2.99 -14.22 31.40
N ASP A 445 2.08 -14.53 30.49
CA ASP A 445 1.51 -15.87 30.28
C ASP A 445 1.10 -16.05 28.80
N SER A 446 0.39 -17.13 28.49
CA SER A 446 -0.10 -17.41 27.14
C SER A 446 -1.12 -16.37 26.62
N SER A 447 -1.70 -15.57 27.50
CA SER A 447 -2.75 -14.61 27.19
C SER A 447 -2.25 -13.16 27.20
N LEU A 448 -1.34 -12.79 28.11
CA LEU A 448 -0.97 -11.41 28.38
C LEU A 448 0.50 -11.13 28.03
N THR A 449 0.70 -10.14 27.20
CA THR A 449 2.02 -9.69 26.76
C THR A 449 2.14 -8.18 26.92
N PHE A 450 3.24 -7.72 27.49
CA PHE A 450 3.62 -6.31 27.56
C PHE A 450 4.80 -6.05 26.65
N PHE A 451 4.87 -4.85 26.09
CA PHE A 451 6.03 -4.45 25.29
C PHE A 451 6.32 -2.96 25.42
N ALA A 452 7.60 -2.63 25.26
CA ALA A 452 8.10 -1.26 25.12
C ALA A 452 9.09 -1.22 23.95
N ASP A 453 8.99 -0.20 23.12
CA ASP A 453 9.79 -0.05 21.90
C ASP A 453 10.27 1.39 21.79
N LEU A 454 11.51 1.57 21.44
CA LEU A 454 12.12 2.86 21.16
C LEU A 454 12.86 2.78 19.83
N SER A 455 12.58 3.71 18.95
CA SER A 455 13.28 3.81 17.67
C SER A 455 13.69 5.23 17.34
N ARG A 456 14.84 5.37 16.69
CA ARG A 456 15.31 6.60 16.05
C ARG A 456 15.61 6.31 14.59
N SER A 457 15.09 7.14 13.70
CA SER A 457 15.31 6.98 12.27
C SER A 457 15.42 8.33 11.58
N PHE A 458 15.87 8.29 10.35
CA PHE A 458 15.96 9.45 9.48
C PHE A 458 15.13 9.21 8.22
N ARG A 459 14.57 10.28 7.66
CA ARG A 459 13.93 10.28 6.35
C ARG A 459 14.61 11.32 5.47
N SER A 460 15.20 10.85 4.39
CA SER A 460 15.73 11.73 3.36
C SER A 460 14.60 12.29 2.50
N ALA A 461 14.76 13.52 2.03
CA ALA A 461 13.83 14.13 1.10
C ALA A 461 13.68 13.27 -0.17
N SER A 462 12.46 13.09 -0.63
CA SER A 462 12.19 12.52 -1.95
C SER A 462 12.71 13.46 -3.05
N HIS A 463 12.83 12.95 -4.27
CA HIS A 463 13.31 13.82 -5.35
C HIS A 463 12.37 14.99 -5.61
N GLN A 464 11.07 14.77 -5.52
CA GLN A 464 10.06 15.82 -5.67
C GLN A 464 10.10 16.88 -4.55
N GLU A 465 10.46 16.48 -3.34
CA GLU A 465 10.59 17.42 -2.22
C GLU A 465 11.82 18.34 -2.39
N GLY A 466 12.86 17.84 -3.04
CA GLY A 466 14.08 18.57 -3.30
C GLY A 466 15.28 18.11 -2.48
N VAL A 467 16.38 17.86 -3.17
CA VAL A 467 17.60 17.26 -2.59
C VAL A 467 18.38 18.17 -1.64
N ALA A 468 18.07 19.47 -1.64
CA ALA A 468 18.74 20.44 -0.77
C ALA A 468 18.14 20.53 0.63
N LEU A 469 17.03 19.84 0.89
CA LEU A 469 16.38 19.84 2.20
C LEU A 469 17.15 18.93 3.17
N ALA A 470 17.15 19.33 4.44
CA ALA A 470 17.73 18.52 5.51
C ALA A 470 16.87 17.27 5.75
N ASN A 471 17.53 16.16 6.13
CA ASN A 471 16.82 14.94 6.51
C ASN A 471 16.00 15.17 7.77
N GLU A 472 14.80 14.62 7.80
CA GLU A 472 13.99 14.59 9.03
C GLU A 472 14.61 13.59 10.01
N SER A 473 14.59 13.93 11.30
CA SER A 473 14.96 13.03 12.38
C SER A 473 13.72 12.66 13.18
N HIS A 474 13.43 11.37 13.28
CA HIS A 474 12.26 10.83 13.95
C HIS A 474 12.66 10.06 15.21
N ILE A 475 11.93 10.29 16.30
CA ILE A 475 11.96 9.47 17.50
C ILE A 475 10.55 8.95 17.73
N LEU A 476 10.40 7.65 17.89
CA LEU A 476 9.13 7.01 18.21
C LEU A 476 9.31 6.13 19.44
N LEU A 477 8.49 6.36 20.45
CA LEU A 477 8.35 5.55 21.64
C LEU A 477 6.96 4.89 21.61
N LEU A 478 6.91 3.57 21.75
CA LEU A 478 5.69 2.79 21.86
C LEU A 478 5.71 2.02 23.18
N GLY A 479 4.56 1.88 23.80
CA GLY A 479 4.39 1.01 24.95
C GLY A 479 2.99 0.45 24.99
N GLY A 480 2.83 -0.83 25.23
CA GLY A 480 1.51 -1.42 25.16
C GLY A 480 1.39 -2.78 25.84
N LEU A 481 0.16 -3.22 25.87
CA LEU A 481 -0.21 -4.55 26.34
C LEU A 481 -1.15 -5.20 25.31
N ARG A 482 -0.99 -6.50 25.15
CA ARG A 482 -1.84 -7.37 24.34
C ARG A 482 -2.41 -8.47 25.19
N TYR A 483 -3.71 -8.62 25.15
CA TYR A 483 -4.43 -9.73 25.75
C TYR A 483 -5.05 -10.59 24.66
N LYS A 484 -4.78 -11.89 24.69
CA LYS A 484 -5.29 -12.83 23.70
C LYS A 484 -5.81 -14.10 24.39
N SER A 485 -7.09 -14.37 24.21
CA SER A 485 -7.74 -15.62 24.61
C SER A 485 -8.57 -16.16 23.44
N PRO A 486 -9.15 -17.35 23.53
CA PRO A 486 -10.04 -17.88 22.49
C PRO A 486 -11.25 -16.98 22.19
N ALA A 487 -11.74 -16.24 23.18
CA ALA A 487 -12.91 -15.39 23.05
C ALA A 487 -12.59 -13.90 22.89
N VAL A 488 -11.44 -13.43 23.35
CA VAL A 488 -11.09 -12.00 23.40
C VAL A 488 -9.69 -11.79 22.86
N ASN A 489 -9.55 -10.84 21.95
CA ASN A 489 -8.27 -10.29 21.52
C ASN A 489 -8.34 -8.77 21.73
N ALA A 490 -7.44 -8.22 22.53
CA ALA A 490 -7.43 -6.79 22.85
C ALA A 490 -6.00 -6.27 22.91
N GLU A 491 -5.81 -5.04 22.46
CA GLU A 491 -4.55 -4.31 22.53
C GLU A 491 -4.81 -2.89 23.00
N LEU A 492 -3.95 -2.42 23.90
CA LEU A 492 -3.84 -1.03 24.30
C LEU A 492 -2.41 -0.57 24.05
N LEU A 493 -2.23 0.47 23.26
CA LEU A 493 -0.94 0.98 22.81
C LEU A 493 -0.87 2.49 23.04
N GLY A 494 0.07 2.95 23.87
CA GLY A 494 0.47 4.35 23.99
C GLY A 494 1.64 4.65 23.06
N PHE A 495 1.68 5.86 22.50
CA PHE A 495 2.77 6.30 21.64
C PHE A 495 3.15 7.77 21.87
N PHE A 496 4.43 8.05 21.67
CA PHE A 496 4.98 9.39 21.55
C PHE A 496 5.88 9.45 20.32
N ARG A 497 5.62 10.37 19.40
CA ARG A 497 6.41 10.62 18.20
C ARG A 497 6.92 12.05 18.22
N ASN A 498 8.20 12.23 17.94
CA ASN A 498 8.81 13.54 17.71
C ASN A 498 9.55 13.52 16.37
N VAL A 499 9.31 14.54 15.56
CA VAL A 499 9.97 14.76 14.27
C VAL A 499 10.65 16.11 14.31
N GLN A 500 11.96 16.11 14.11
CA GLN A 500 12.75 17.32 13.97
C GLN A 500 12.98 17.63 12.50
N GLN A 501 12.89 18.89 12.14
CA GLN A 501 13.01 19.39 10.77
C GLN A 501 12.05 18.69 9.78
N PRO A 502 10.75 18.54 10.12
CA PRO A 502 9.81 17.92 9.20
C PRO A 502 9.76 18.67 7.88
N ILE A 503 9.72 17.91 6.78
CA ILE A 503 9.55 18.44 5.43
C ILE A 503 8.07 18.67 5.18
N VAL A 504 7.68 19.93 5.10
CA VAL A 504 6.29 20.36 4.96
C VAL A 504 6.05 20.93 3.57
N ALA A 505 4.98 20.46 2.95
CA ALA A 505 4.51 21.01 1.68
C ALA A 505 3.75 22.32 1.94
N GLN A 506 4.18 23.38 1.29
CA GLN A 506 3.53 24.70 1.32
C GLN A 506 2.80 24.96 0.01
N PRO A 507 1.52 25.29 0.03
CA PRO A 507 0.75 25.53 -1.18
C PRO A 507 1.18 26.82 -1.86
N ILE A 508 1.33 26.78 -3.19
CA ILE A 508 1.51 27.95 -4.04
C ILE A 508 0.15 28.32 -4.62
N TYR A 509 -0.38 29.47 -4.24
CA TYR A 509 -1.67 29.95 -4.72
C TYR A 509 -1.54 30.74 -6.01
N GLU A 510 -2.60 30.77 -6.79
CA GLU A 510 -2.67 31.61 -8.00
C GLU A 510 -2.71 33.10 -7.62
N SER A 511 -1.75 33.87 -8.12
CA SER A 511 -1.53 35.27 -7.71
C SER A 511 -2.67 36.25 -8.07
N THR A 512 -3.50 35.92 -9.06
CA THR A 512 -4.62 36.74 -9.53
C THR A 512 -5.88 36.62 -8.68
N ARG A 513 -5.94 35.66 -7.77
CA ARG A 513 -7.06 35.34 -6.89
C ARG A 513 -6.64 35.14 -5.44
N ALA A 514 -5.50 35.67 -5.03
CA ALA A 514 -4.89 35.41 -3.72
C ALA A 514 -5.81 35.74 -2.51
N THR A 515 -6.77 36.63 -2.68
CA THR A 515 -7.70 37.01 -1.63
C THR A 515 -9.02 36.24 -1.62
N LEU A 516 -9.34 35.53 -2.69
CA LEU A 516 -10.65 34.86 -2.88
C LEU A 516 -10.58 33.40 -3.29
N SER A 517 -9.43 32.91 -3.78
CA SER A 517 -9.38 31.56 -4.30
C SER A 517 -8.43 30.67 -3.51
N ASN A 518 -8.98 29.55 -3.07
CA ASN A 518 -8.21 28.42 -2.55
C ASN A 518 -7.57 27.59 -3.67
N ASN A 519 -7.38 28.17 -4.86
CA ASN A 519 -6.81 27.45 -5.99
C ASN A 519 -5.29 27.30 -5.84
N VAL A 520 -4.85 26.10 -5.50
CA VAL A 520 -3.44 25.76 -5.40
C VAL A 520 -2.92 25.34 -6.76
N ILE A 521 -1.90 26.04 -7.26
CA ILE A 521 -1.27 25.78 -8.55
C ILE A 521 0.01 24.93 -8.45
N GLY A 522 0.53 24.73 -7.26
CA GLY A 522 1.72 23.93 -6.99
C GLY A 522 2.04 23.87 -5.51
N THR A 523 3.13 23.23 -5.17
CA THR A 523 3.68 23.15 -3.82
C THR A 523 5.16 23.42 -3.83
N SER A 524 5.67 24.10 -2.82
CA SER A 524 7.08 24.10 -2.43
C SER A 524 7.25 23.27 -1.15
N PHE A 525 8.46 22.82 -0.90
CA PHE A 525 8.78 22.03 0.29
C PHE A 525 9.84 22.74 1.12
N VAL A 526 9.65 22.76 2.42
CA VAL A 526 10.57 23.41 3.36
C VAL A 526 10.72 22.55 4.62
N ASN A 527 11.90 22.61 5.24
CA ASN A 527 12.05 22.11 6.60
C ASN A 527 11.44 23.14 7.57
N THR A 528 10.67 22.66 8.54
CA THR A 528 10.14 23.47 9.64
C THR A 528 10.76 23.03 10.98
N GLY A 529 10.40 23.65 12.09
CA GLY A 529 11.00 23.35 13.39
C GLY A 529 10.79 21.92 13.89
N SER A 530 9.64 21.63 14.50
CA SER A 530 9.32 20.29 15.01
C SER A 530 7.84 19.96 14.93
N ARG A 531 7.54 18.66 14.82
CA ARG A 531 6.20 18.10 14.96
C ARG A 531 6.20 17.02 16.03
N THR A 532 5.21 17.05 16.91
CA THR A 532 4.99 16.01 17.92
C THR A 532 3.61 15.42 17.81
N ALA A 533 3.49 14.13 18.15
CA ALA A 533 2.22 13.45 18.32
C ALA A 533 2.29 12.58 19.58
N LEU A 534 1.28 12.68 20.41
CA LEU A 534 1.10 11.89 21.61
C LEU A 534 -0.29 11.27 21.56
N GLY A 535 -0.41 9.99 21.84
CA GLY A 535 -1.72 9.36 21.80
C GLY A 535 -1.77 7.97 22.38
N VAL A 536 -3.00 7.45 22.38
CA VAL A 536 -3.32 6.09 22.79
C VAL A 536 -4.24 5.48 21.75
N THR A 537 -3.99 4.22 21.41
CA THR A 537 -4.88 3.42 20.58
C THR A 537 -5.34 2.18 21.34
N ALA A 538 -6.59 1.83 21.19
CA ALA A 538 -7.17 0.60 21.70
C ALA A 538 -7.86 -0.15 20.56
N ASN A 539 -7.55 -1.42 20.41
CA ASN A 539 -8.20 -2.30 19.43
C ASN A 539 -8.68 -3.55 20.17
N GLY A 540 -9.78 -4.11 19.73
CA GLY A 540 -10.24 -5.35 20.32
C GLY A 540 -11.26 -6.07 19.49
N SER A 541 -11.30 -7.39 19.65
CA SER A 541 -12.36 -8.25 19.13
C SER A 541 -12.81 -9.23 20.22
N VAL A 542 -14.11 -9.48 20.25
CA VAL A 542 -14.73 -10.40 21.21
C VAL A 542 -15.66 -11.34 20.44
N ARG A 543 -15.50 -12.63 20.66
CA ARG A 543 -16.41 -13.66 20.12
C ARG A 543 -17.21 -14.29 21.26
N LEU A 544 -18.52 -14.05 21.26
CA LEU A 544 -19.48 -14.60 22.21
C LEU A 544 -20.45 -15.53 21.47
N GLY A 545 -20.11 -16.81 21.39
CA GLY A 545 -20.89 -17.75 20.59
C GLY A 545 -20.89 -17.35 19.11
N ASN A 546 -22.05 -16.97 18.59
CA ASN A 546 -22.26 -16.55 17.21
C ASN A 546 -22.11 -15.03 17.00
N ILE A 547 -21.88 -14.27 18.06
CA ILE A 547 -21.68 -12.83 17.99
C ILE A 547 -20.18 -12.53 17.90
N LEU A 548 -19.77 -11.78 16.89
CA LEU A 548 -18.45 -11.20 16.75
C LEU A 548 -18.59 -9.68 16.89
N ALA A 549 -17.88 -9.11 17.85
CA ALA A 549 -17.77 -7.67 18.01
C ALA A 549 -16.30 -7.27 17.88
N ASP A 550 -16.00 -6.30 17.04
CA ASP A 550 -14.68 -5.70 16.86
C ASP A 550 -14.78 -4.18 16.95
N GLY A 551 -13.79 -3.58 17.57
CA GLY A 551 -13.78 -2.14 17.77
C GLY A 551 -12.38 -1.59 17.88
N PHE A 552 -12.27 -0.31 17.59
CA PHE A 552 -11.04 0.48 17.77
C PHE A 552 -11.37 1.86 18.33
N ALA A 553 -10.40 2.43 19.01
CA ALA A 553 -10.42 3.84 19.41
C ALA A 553 -8.99 4.39 19.35
N GLN A 554 -8.86 5.59 18.84
CA GLN A 554 -7.60 6.33 18.79
C GLN A 554 -7.83 7.73 19.35
N ALA A 555 -7.07 8.07 20.39
CA ALA A 555 -7.00 9.45 20.90
C ALA A 555 -5.61 10.01 20.60
N VAL A 556 -5.53 11.17 19.94
CA VAL A 556 -4.27 11.78 19.54
C VAL A 556 -4.28 13.28 19.71
N ILE A 557 -3.15 13.81 20.15
CA ILE A 557 -2.86 15.24 20.20
C ILE A 557 -1.64 15.46 19.32
N THR A 558 -1.74 16.39 18.36
CA THR A 558 -0.63 16.76 17.48
C THR A 558 -0.28 18.23 17.65
N GLN A 559 1.02 18.53 17.55
CA GLN A 559 1.54 19.89 17.67
C GLN A 559 2.59 20.14 16.59
N THR A 560 2.60 21.36 16.05
CA THR A 560 3.67 21.89 15.21
C THR A 560 4.29 23.07 15.94
N ASN A 561 5.60 23.01 16.20
CA ASN A 561 6.34 24.02 16.95
C ASN A 561 5.71 24.35 18.33
N GLY A 562 5.22 23.32 19.03
CA GLY A 562 4.59 23.46 20.35
C GLY A 562 3.13 23.94 20.31
N THR A 563 2.58 24.25 19.14
CA THR A 563 1.18 24.71 18.99
C THR A 563 0.29 23.58 18.49
N ASN A 564 -0.88 23.41 19.08
CA ASN A 564 -1.87 22.42 18.63
C ASN A 564 -2.30 22.71 17.19
N ASP A 565 -2.10 21.75 16.29
CA ASP A 565 -2.35 21.93 14.86
C ASP A 565 -3.66 21.32 14.37
N ARG A 566 -4.28 20.43 15.15
CA ARG A 566 -5.56 19.78 14.85
C ARG A 566 -5.60 19.10 13.48
N ARG A 567 -4.46 18.58 13.01
CA ARG A 567 -4.37 17.86 11.73
C ARG A 567 -5.20 16.59 11.71
N PHE A 568 -5.35 15.95 12.89
CA PHE A 568 -6.15 14.75 13.06
C PHE A 568 -7.24 15.01 14.09
N PRO A 569 -8.36 14.23 14.05
CA PRO A 569 -9.35 14.27 15.12
C PRO A 569 -8.73 13.87 16.45
N ALA A 570 -9.09 14.57 17.52
CA ALA A 570 -8.61 14.22 18.87
C ALA A 570 -9.10 12.83 19.31
N LEU A 571 -10.26 12.40 18.82
CA LEU A 571 -10.79 11.04 18.99
C LEU A 571 -11.35 10.54 17.65
N TYR A 572 -10.93 9.34 17.26
CA TYR A 572 -11.49 8.57 16.16
C TYR A 572 -11.78 7.14 16.67
N ALA A 573 -13.00 6.67 16.51
CA ALA A 573 -13.42 5.37 17.03
C ALA A 573 -14.41 4.67 16.10
N GLY A 574 -14.44 3.36 16.18
CA GLY A 574 -15.38 2.52 15.44
C GLY A 574 -15.72 1.25 16.19
N LEU A 575 -16.91 0.73 15.93
CA LEU A 575 -17.42 -0.52 16.47
C LEU A 575 -18.16 -1.25 15.36
N SER A 576 -17.90 -2.54 15.22
CA SER A 576 -18.62 -3.46 14.35
C SER A 576 -19.20 -4.59 15.20
N VAL A 577 -20.44 -4.94 14.97
CA VAL A 577 -21.10 -6.08 15.62
C VAL A 577 -21.75 -6.93 14.55
N GLN A 578 -21.37 -8.19 14.49
CA GLN A 578 -21.84 -9.14 13.49
C GLN A 578 -22.36 -10.41 14.16
N TYR A 579 -23.39 -10.99 13.59
CA TYR A 579 -23.93 -12.29 13.97
C TYR A 579 -23.62 -13.30 12.87
N GLU A 580 -23.00 -14.40 13.23
CA GLU A 580 -22.60 -15.48 12.34
C GLU A 580 -23.54 -16.69 12.56
N TYR A 581 -24.13 -17.19 11.50
CA TYR A 581 -25.08 -18.31 11.56
C TYR A 581 -24.69 -19.42 10.59
N ALA A 582 -24.34 -20.58 11.13
CA ALA A 582 -24.01 -21.76 10.36
C ALA A 582 -25.26 -22.54 9.95
N VAL A 583 -25.41 -22.82 8.64
CA VAL A 583 -26.50 -23.61 8.07
C VAL A 583 -25.89 -24.74 7.24
N GLY A 584 -25.81 -25.93 7.81
CA GLY A 584 -25.18 -27.06 7.17
C GLY A 584 -23.70 -26.77 6.84
N ARG A 585 -23.35 -26.70 5.54
CA ARG A 585 -22.00 -26.36 5.06
C ARG A 585 -21.86 -24.86 4.70
N SER A 586 -22.88 -24.08 4.91
CA SER A 586 -22.92 -22.67 4.59
C SER A 586 -22.83 -21.83 5.85
N THR A 587 -22.24 -20.66 5.74
CA THR A 587 -22.18 -19.67 6.82
C THR A 587 -22.82 -18.38 6.32
N LEU A 588 -23.77 -17.86 7.08
CA LEU A 588 -24.37 -16.55 6.85
C LEU A 588 -23.87 -15.61 7.95
N HIS A 589 -23.63 -14.38 7.61
CA HIS A 589 -23.38 -13.35 8.60
C HIS A 589 -24.08 -12.04 8.24
N GLY A 590 -24.43 -11.31 9.28
CA GLY A 590 -25.04 -9.99 9.14
C GLY A 590 -24.68 -9.12 10.32
N GLY A 591 -24.57 -7.82 10.11
CA GLY A 591 -24.16 -6.94 11.19
C GLY A 591 -24.22 -5.47 10.84
N VAL A 592 -23.75 -4.68 11.77
CA VAL A 592 -23.68 -3.22 11.68
C VAL A 592 -22.27 -2.75 12.01
N ARG A 593 -21.85 -1.67 11.37
CA ARG A 593 -20.61 -0.96 11.69
C ARG A 593 -20.92 0.51 11.91
N PHE A 594 -20.34 1.04 12.96
CA PHE A 594 -20.46 2.44 13.34
C PHE A 594 -19.09 3.09 13.48
N ARG A 595 -18.95 4.34 13.07
CA ARG A 595 -17.72 5.15 13.19
C ARG A 595 -18.04 6.55 13.66
N MET A 596 -17.13 7.13 14.44
CA MET A 596 -17.23 8.51 14.93
C MET A 596 -15.87 9.19 14.97
N MET A 597 -15.87 10.51 14.82
CA MET A 597 -14.67 11.33 14.98
C MET A 597 -15.04 12.72 15.53
N THR A 598 -14.12 13.28 16.30
CA THR A 598 -14.23 14.66 16.75
C THR A 598 -13.88 15.64 15.63
N GLY A 599 -14.24 16.90 15.78
CA GLY A 599 -13.89 17.95 14.82
C GLY A 599 -12.37 18.15 14.71
N PHE A 600 -11.90 18.35 13.49
CA PHE A 600 -10.49 18.56 13.18
C PHE A 600 -10.33 19.45 11.94
N ARG A 601 -9.12 19.94 11.69
CA ARG A 601 -8.84 20.80 10.55
C ARG A 601 -8.41 20.01 9.33
N GLY A 602 -7.52 19.02 9.49
CA GLY A 602 -6.99 18.22 8.42
C GLY A 602 -5.92 18.92 7.56
N GLU A 603 -5.32 18.16 6.67
CA GLU A 603 -4.40 18.65 5.64
C GLU A 603 -5.06 18.46 4.27
N ARG A 604 -4.95 19.47 3.39
CA ARG A 604 -5.51 19.42 2.04
C ARG A 604 -4.62 18.59 1.12
N PHE A 605 -5.19 17.74 0.30
CA PHE A 605 -4.46 17.00 -0.73
C PHE A 605 -4.28 17.84 -2.00
N ILE A 606 -3.04 17.87 -2.52
CA ILE A 606 -2.65 18.54 -3.74
C ILE A 606 -2.24 17.50 -4.78
N PRO A 607 -3.08 17.22 -5.79
CA PRO A 607 -2.83 16.16 -6.75
C PRO A 607 -1.63 16.42 -7.66
N GLN A 608 -1.25 17.68 -7.92
CA GLN A 608 -0.12 18.02 -8.77
C GLN A 608 1.22 17.49 -8.25
N THR A 609 1.34 17.37 -6.94
CA THR A 609 2.57 16.93 -6.27
C THR A 609 2.35 15.73 -5.34
N TRP A 610 1.15 15.13 -5.36
CA TRP A 610 0.79 14.01 -4.49
C TRP A 610 1.18 14.26 -3.02
N SER A 611 0.89 15.45 -2.53
CA SER A 611 1.27 15.90 -1.19
C SER A 611 0.09 16.41 -0.39
N TYR A 612 0.22 16.36 0.92
CA TYR A 612 -0.70 16.97 1.86
C TYR A 612 -0.09 18.28 2.35
N THR A 613 -0.90 19.36 2.37
CA THR A 613 -0.50 20.69 2.80
C THR A 613 -1.37 21.17 3.95
N GLU A 614 -0.77 21.92 4.85
CA GLU A 614 -1.54 22.63 5.88
C GLU A 614 -2.54 23.57 5.22
N GLN A 615 -3.68 23.72 5.87
CA GLN A 615 -4.74 24.65 5.45
C GLN A 615 -5.44 25.26 6.66
N THR A 616 -6.02 26.46 6.50
CA THR A 616 -6.65 27.21 7.57
C THR A 616 -8.14 27.46 7.34
N TYR A 617 -8.67 27.08 6.17
CA TYR A 617 -10.01 27.50 5.73
C TYR A 617 -11.12 26.52 6.10
N TYR A 618 -10.78 25.22 6.22
CA TYR A 618 -11.77 24.18 6.42
C TYR A 618 -11.60 23.53 7.77
N GLU A 619 -12.71 23.31 8.44
CA GLU A 619 -12.75 22.57 9.69
C GLU A 619 -13.89 21.57 9.64
N GLN A 620 -13.56 20.30 9.85
CA GLN A 620 -14.54 19.24 9.94
C GLN A 620 -15.25 19.32 11.30
N ALA A 621 -16.56 19.47 11.28
CA ALA A 621 -17.37 19.36 12.49
C ALA A 621 -17.27 17.93 13.07
N PRO A 622 -17.54 17.75 14.38
CA PRO A 622 -17.67 16.43 14.96
C PRO A 622 -18.70 15.61 14.22
N GLN A 623 -18.39 14.36 13.92
CA GLN A 623 -19.29 13.50 13.17
C GLN A 623 -19.47 12.14 13.84
N THR A 624 -20.72 11.72 13.92
CA THR A 624 -21.14 10.34 14.07
C THR A 624 -21.63 9.90 12.69
N ASN A 625 -20.74 9.39 11.90
CA ASN A 625 -21.06 9.06 10.53
C ASN A 625 -20.78 7.59 10.29
N GLY A 626 -21.46 7.07 9.39
CA GLY A 626 -21.14 5.77 8.90
C GLY A 626 -21.73 4.69 9.75
N LEU A 627 -23.05 4.69 9.86
CA LEU A 627 -23.75 3.44 10.08
C LEU A 627 -23.73 2.66 8.77
N ASP A 628 -23.02 1.55 8.75
CA ASP A 628 -22.99 0.63 7.63
C ASP A 628 -23.75 -0.65 8.02
N LEU A 629 -24.48 -1.23 7.07
CA LEU A 629 -25.06 -2.57 7.20
C LEU A 629 -24.21 -3.55 6.42
N ILE A 630 -23.88 -4.68 7.04
CA ILE A 630 -23.02 -5.70 6.46
C ILE A 630 -23.79 -7.00 6.38
N GLY A 631 -23.73 -7.67 5.24
CA GLY A 631 -24.26 -9.01 5.04
C GLY A 631 -23.32 -9.86 4.22
N GLY A 632 -23.29 -11.16 4.48
CA GLY A 632 -22.48 -12.06 3.70
C GLY A 632 -22.90 -13.51 3.82
N ALA A 633 -22.44 -14.32 2.87
CA ALA A 633 -22.70 -15.74 2.83
C ALA A 633 -21.49 -16.50 2.26
N VAL A 634 -21.17 -17.65 2.85
CA VAL A 634 -20.30 -18.67 2.26
C VAL A 634 -21.17 -19.86 1.93
N ILE A 635 -21.27 -20.20 0.65
CA ILE A 635 -22.11 -21.31 0.14
C ILE A 635 -21.22 -22.18 -0.72
N GLY A 636 -20.71 -23.28 -0.15
CA GLY A 636 -19.72 -24.13 -0.81
C GLY A 636 -18.45 -23.32 -1.15
N ASN A 637 -18.11 -23.22 -2.44
CA ASN A 637 -16.95 -22.49 -2.94
C ASN A 637 -17.25 -21.05 -3.33
N VAL A 638 -18.49 -20.59 -3.11
CA VAL A 638 -18.92 -19.22 -3.41
C VAL A 638 -18.94 -18.40 -2.13
N PHE A 639 -18.37 -17.23 -2.20
CA PHE A 639 -18.45 -16.19 -1.17
C PHE A 639 -19.19 -14.98 -1.72
N LEU A 640 -20.19 -14.51 -0.97
CA LEU A 640 -20.99 -13.33 -1.28
C LEU A 640 -20.90 -12.35 -0.11
N ARG A 641 -20.72 -11.06 -0.41
CA ARG A 641 -20.82 -9.97 0.56
C ARG A 641 -21.58 -8.80 -0.03
N VAL A 642 -22.44 -8.21 0.78
CA VAL A 642 -23.15 -6.96 0.50
C VAL A 642 -22.91 -6.01 1.67
N THR A 643 -22.52 -4.79 1.38
CA THR A 643 -22.37 -3.73 2.37
C THR A 643 -23.13 -2.51 1.91
N MET A 644 -24.02 -2.00 2.73
CA MET A 644 -24.67 -0.71 2.53
C MET A 644 -23.97 0.30 3.44
N GLN A 645 -23.13 1.14 2.85
CA GLN A 645 -22.35 2.13 3.56
C GLN A 645 -23.15 3.42 3.75
N ASN A 646 -22.88 4.10 4.86
CA ASN A 646 -23.44 5.41 5.18
C ASN A 646 -24.97 5.45 5.04
N VAL A 647 -25.66 4.51 5.69
CA VAL A 647 -27.13 4.35 5.62
C VAL A 647 -27.89 5.64 5.99
N LEU A 648 -27.28 6.46 6.85
CA LEU A 648 -27.85 7.73 7.31
C LEU A 648 -27.63 8.88 6.32
N SER A 649 -26.91 8.64 5.21
CA SER A 649 -26.61 9.66 4.17
C SER A 649 -25.98 10.94 4.73
N THR A 650 -25.14 10.84 5.74
CA THR A 650 -24.45 11.99 6.33
C THR A 650 -23.29 12.43 5.42
N ALA A 651 -23.16 13.74 5.20
CA ALA A 651 -22.01 14.30 4.48
C ALA A 651 -20.79 14.36 5.40
N TRP A 652 -19.67 13.80 4.95
CA TRP A 652 -18.44 13.73 5.74
C TRP A 652 -17.19 13.60 4.85
N TRP A 653 -16.01 13.88 5.41
CA TRP A 653 -14.73 13.73 4.74
C TRP A 653 -13.61 13.44 5.75
N TYR A 654 -12.57 12.72 5.30
CA TYR A 654 -11.32 12.54 6.04
C TYR A 654 -10.28 13.58 5.64
N VAL A 655 -10.32 14.02 4.39
CA VAL A 655 -9.44 15.04 3.82
C VAL A 655 -10.29 16.24 3.38
N PRO A 656 -9.94 17.46 3.77
CA PRO A 656 -10.73 18.66 3.44
C PRO A 656 -11.09 18.74 1.96
N ILE A 657 -12.34 19.13 1.68
CA ILE A 657 -12.93 19.27 0.33
C ILE A 657 -12.96 17.99 -0.52
N GLN A 658 -12.69 16.84 0.08
CA GLN A 658 -12.76 15.52 -0.53
C GLN A 658 -13.89 14.70 0.11
N PRO A 659 -15.15 14.95 -0.28
CA PRO A 659 -16.29 14.31 0.37
C PRO A 659 -16.31 12.80 0.09
N MET A 660 -16.58 12.03 1.14
CA MET A 660 -16.81 10.61 1.05
C MET A 660 -18.17 10.30 0.43
N TYR A 661 -18.39 9.05 0.04
CA TYR A 661 -19.66 8.64 -0.53
C TYR A 661 -20.83 8.91 0.42
N ASP A 662 -21.95 9.34 -0.15
CA ASP A 662 -23.25 9.32 0.50
C ASP A 662 -23.67 7.85 0.73
N GLN A 663 -24.92 7.54 0.68
CA GLN A 663 -25.35 6.14 0.71
C GLN A 663 -24.77 5.37 -0.48
N ASN A 664 -24.10 4.26 -0.21
CA ASN A 664 -23.41 3.44 -1.22
C ASN A 664 -23.62 1.94 -0.94
N ILE A 665 -24.01 1.19 -1.96
CA ILE A 665 -24.10 -0.27 -1.87
C ILE A 665 -22.90 -0.89 -2.57
N ARG A 666 -22.20 -1.78 -1.87
CA ARG A 666 -21.09 -2.57 -2.39
C ARG A 666 -21.49 -4.05 -2.41
N LEU A 667 -21.20 -4.70 -3.51
CA LEU A 667 -21.37 -6.14 -3.71
C LEU A 667 -20.02 -6.77 -4.03
N SER A 668 -19.71 -7.89 -3.39
CA SER A 668 -18.51 -8.68 -3.68
C SER A 668 -18.88 -10.16 -3.80
N VAL A 669 -18.49 -10.79 -4.90
CA VAL A 669 -18.71 -12.22 -5.15
C VAL A 669 -17.40 -12.86 -5.54
N SER A 670 -16.99 -13.89 -4.80
CA SER A 670 -15.80 -14.69 -5.13
C SER A 670 -16.18 -16.14 -5.32
N TRP A 671 -15.72 -16.73 -6.40
CA TRP A 671 -15.94 -18.13 -6.73
C TRP A 671 -14.63 -18.83 -7.05
N ALA A 672 -14.29 -19.84 -6.29
CA ALA A 672 -13.08 -20.66 -6.48
C ALA A 672 -13.45 -22.02 -7.10
N PHE A 673 -12.67 -22.41 -8.08
CA PHE A 673 -12.83 -23.68 -8.79
C PHE A 673 -11.55 -24.51 -8.61
N THR A 674 -11.73 -25.81 -8.36
CA THR A 674 -10.69 -26.82 -8.44
C THR A 674 -11.22 -27.92 -9.33
N GLU A 675 -10.58 -28.14 -10.48
CA GLU A 675 -10.96 -29.22 -11.39
C GLU A 675 -10.38 -30.58 -10.94
#